data_7b4ee96f2c4e6bb2bc3d13129d6dd42c
#
_entry.id   7b4ee96f2c4e6bb2bc3d13129d6dd42c
#
_cell.length_a   1.000
_cell.length_b   1.000
_cell.length_c   1.000
_cell.angle_alpha   90.00
_cell.angle_beta   90.00
_cell.angle_gamma   90.00
#
_symmetry.space_group_name_H-M   'P 1'
#
loop_
_entity.id
_entity.type
_entity.pdbx_description
1 polymer ?
#
loop_
_entity_poly.entity_id
_entity_poly.type
_entity_poly.pdbx_seq_one_letter_code
_entity_poly.pdbx_strand_id
1 'polypeptide(L)'
;MALGGMTTRALLLGVSIVSMGALVSETALAQAAAQAGDVQPQKPKPAKKKRAAAKPAAVPAQVANANAQASRSGQSLDEITVTASKTQERAIDALAPVSVVTQEQIQLQQPSRLSQLFYNVPGVWMQDRGDDPSTAINIRGLQDFGRVAVVVDGARQNYQRSGHNANGSFFLDPELIGGIDITRGPTANIYGSGAIGGVASFRTKDINDVLRPGERWGVDMSGSYGSNNNRGLGSVFGGVRVDPTVDVFGGAVYRTQGNYKDGAGTEIGNTGNDIAAGLMKVTVRPADGHEVKFGGLFQDYSYTIGQLNRGPTTTPALIALNQGSSVYASNAKNYTGTVTWKYARPEDMLFDFNVSLYGNRVDNDQTKTYHYSTAGTALCGAGSAGNNISGCVGDQRGYLLDTFGVDVNNTSRFNIGEWRNAVTYGFDVFNDKVKTFDSRGNSNITTPSGERTVSGGFVQLKTNYSSWLEVIGALRYDHYELNSSGTAVGVNNVSSSGDRLSPKITLGVTPVAGFTPYVSYAEGYRAPSISETLIAGGHASGGGPTFVTCADGTAGLFCFLPNPNLRAEVGKNKEVGINLKYNDVFTSGDSFRAKFNFFRNDVDDYIDLVASTPVLVNYVFMGRPGTILNSNFYQYQNIANAKIEGFEAETAYDAGLWFLGVGATVQSGKNTQTNVGLATIQPRKVTTTGGVRLLDRKLTISAQWASVAANTDLPAGYVPSTSYDLVNLYVAYQPTQDITLNFGVDNILNQYYRPYAIPGSTSDGTTQNDALWTAPGPGIVYKGGIKVHFGGA
;
A
#
# COMPACT_ATOMS: atom_id res chain seq x y z
N MET A 1 -50.34 11.05 1.29
CA MET A 1 -50.42 11.74 -0.01
C MET A 1 -49.40 12.85 -0.03
N ALA A 2 -48.32 12.64 -0.74
CA ALA A 2 -47.55 13.57 -1.57
C ALA A 2 -46.27 12.81 -2.01
N LEU A 3 -46.34 12.35 -3.24
CA LEU A 3 -45.15 11.89 -3.98
C LEU A 3 -44.39 13.15 -4.41
N GLY A 4 -43.10 13.14 -4.25
CA GLY A 4 -42.21 14.22 -4.69
C GLY A 4 -40.85 13.67 -5.08
N GLY A 5 -40.68 13.39 -6.38
CA GLY A 5 -39.53 13.78 -7.19
C GLY A 5 -38.21 12.96 -7.02
N MET A 6 -38.18 11.75 -7.56
CA MET A 6 -36.89 11.14 -8.00
C MET A 6 -36.49 11.79 -9.33
N THR A 7 -35.49 12.65 -9.31
CA THR A 7 -34.81 13.10 -10.53
C THR A 7 -33.79 12.06 -10.98
N THR A 8 -34.17 11.34 -12.02
CA THR A 8 -33.29 10.46 -12.79
C THR A 8 -32.24 11.31 -13.51
N ARG A 9 -31.01 11.34 -13.03
CA ARG A 9 -29.86 11.81 -13.81
C ARG A 9 -29.37 10.67 -14.66
N ALA A 10 -29.76 10.65 -15.91
CA ALA A 10 -29.17 9.82 -16.94
C ALA A 10 -27.73 10.27 -17.17
N LEU A 11 -26.77 9.39 -16.89
CA LEU A 11 -25.36 9.57 -17.21
C LEU A 11 -25.17 9.31 -18.71
N LEU A 12 -25.08 10.38 -19.50
CA LEU A 12 -24.46 10.37 -20.81
C LEU A 12 -22.95 10.62 -20.60
N LEU A 13 -22.16 9.56 -20.51
CA LEU A 13 -20.71 9.61 -20.63
C LEU A 13 -20.35 9.87 -22.08
N GLY A 14 -20.20 11.13 -22.44
CA GLY A 14 -19.56 11.54 -23.66
C GLY A 14 -18.06 11.33 -23.56
N VAL A 15 -17.54 10.36 -24.30
CA VAL A 15 -16.09 10.17 -24.50
C VAL A 15 -15.59 11.35 -25.35
N SER A 16 -15.05 12.37 -24.71
CA SER A 16 -14.28 13.39 -25.40
C SER A 16 -12.87 12.88 -25.63
N ILE A 17 -12.61 12.41 -26.83
CA ILE A 17 -11.27 12.14 -27.34
C ILE A 17 -10.58 13.49 -27.50
N VAL A 18 -9.68 13.84 -26.60
CA VAL A 18 -8.76 14.97 -26.77
C VAL A 18 -7.72 14.55 -27.78
N SER A 19 -7.88 15.04 -29.01
CA SER A 19 -6.87 14.98 -30.05
C SER A 19 -5.71 15.92 -29.65
N MET A 20 -4.62 15.37 -29.15
CA MET A 20 -3.34 16.08 -29.12
C MET A 20 -2.77 16.08 -30.55
N GLY A 21 -3.01 17.15 -31.30
CA GLY A 21 -2.35 17.46 -32.55
C GLY A 21 -0.89 17.85 -32.28
N ALA A 22 0.03 16.98 -32.64
CA ALA A 22 1.44 17.36 -32.73
C ALA A 22 1.63 18.20 -34.00
N LEU A 23 2.01 19.45 -33.83
CA LEU A 23 2.60 20.29 -34.87
C LEU A 23 4.03 19.76 -35.13
N VAL A 24 4.19 18.97 -36.19
CA VAL A 24 5.50 18.74 -36.79
C VAL A 24 5.56 19.55 -38.06
N SER A 25 6.46 20.52 -38.08
CA SER A 25 6.75 21.35 -39.25
C SER A 25 7.34 20.51 -40.38
N GLU A 26 6.67 20.57 -41.53
CA GLU A 26 7.20 20.11 -42.82
C GLU A 26 8.36 21.00 -43.25
N THR A 27 9.59 20.47 -43.17
CA THR A 27 10.70 20.85 -44.08
C THR A 27 11.83 19.84 -43.85
N ALA A 28 11.95 18.87 -44.74
CA ALA A 28 13.17 18.22 -45.24
C ALA A 28 12.90 16.81 -45.78
N LEU A 29 12.27 16.74 -46.94
CA LEU A 29 12.29 15.56 -47.79
C LEU A 29 12.28 15.97 -49.27
N ALA A 30 13.42 16.40 -49.75
CA ALA A 30 13.69 16.43 -51.19
C ALA A 30 15.24 16.39 -51.40
N GLN A 31 15.75 15.20 -51.62
CA GLN A 31 16.94 14.94 -52.46
C GLN A 31 17.55 13.59 -52.07
N ALA A 32 17.12 12.54 -52.76
CA ALA A 32 17.96 11.38 -53.15
C ALA A 32 17.11 10.37 -53.95
N ALA A 33 16.84 10.74 -55.18
CA ALA A 33 16.40 9.78 -56.20
C ALA A 33 17.27 10.01 -57.44
N ALA A 34 18.26 9.15 -57.63
CA ALA A 34 18.89 8.82 -58.90
C ALA A 34 20.16 7.97 -58.70
N GLN A 35 19.98 6.68 -58.88
CA GLN A 35 20.90 5.86 -59.72
C GLN A 35 20.47 4.40 -59.63
N ALA A 36 19.71 4.00 -60.63
CA ALA A 36 19.40 2.62 -60.96
C ALA A 36 20.52 2.15 -61.89
N GLY A 37 21.07 0.96 -61.62
CA GLY A 37 21.97 0.20 -62.47
C GLY A 37 21.55 -1.23 -62.51
N ASP A 38 21.10 -1.69 -63.70
CA ASP A 38 20.71 -3.03 -64.06
C ASP A 38 21.76 -4.12 -63.77
N VAL A 39 21.33 -5.25 -63.22
CA VAL A 39 21.99 -6.55 -63.43
C VAL A 39 20.94 -7.67 -63.49
N GLN A 40 20.93 -8.40 -64.59
CA GLN A 40 20.07 -9.55 -64.90
C GLN A 40 20.42 -10.81 -64.11
N PRO A 41 19.48 -11.78 -63.99
CA PRO A 41 19.64 -12.97 -63.13
C PRO A 41 20.33 -14.16 -63.80
N GLN A 42 21.23 -14.82 -63.06
CA GLN A 42 21.76 -16.11 -63.41
C GLN A 42 21.09 -17.27 -62.65
N LYS A 43 20.81 -18.35 -63.42
CA LYS A 43 20.18 -19.61 -62.94
C LYS A 43 21.11 -20.41 -62.00
N PRO A 44 20.57 -21.16 -61.03
CA PRO A 44 21.38 -21.95 -60.10
C PRO A 44 21.77 -23.36 -60.59
N LYS A 45 22.96 -23.82 -60.22
CA LYS A 45 23.45 -25.17 -60.27
C LYS A 45 23.24 -25.91 -58.94
N PRO A 46 23.08 -27.26 -58.95
CA PRO A 46 22.57 -28.02 -57.81
C PRO A 46 23.57 -28.23 -56.66
N ALA A 47 23.09 -28.09 -55.44
CA ALA A 47 23.85 -28.24 -54.21
C ALA A 47 23.90 -29.68 -53.69
N LYS A 48 25.04 -30.08 -53.21
CA LYS A 48 25.34 -31.35 -52.54
C LYS A 48 24.69 -31.38 -51.13
N LYS A 49 24.07 -32.52 -50.79
CA LYS A 49 23.56 -32.83 -49.43
C LYS A 49 24.64 -32.66 -48.36
N LYS A 50 24.46 -31.81 -47.41
CA LYS A 50 25.17 -31.79 -46.10
C LYS A 50 24.22 -32.19 -45.00
N ARG A 51 24.76 -32.99 -44.07
CA ARG A 51 24.13 -33.55 -42.87
C ARG A 51 23.37 -32.49 -42.05
N ALA A 52 22.20 -32.89 -41.55
CA ALA A 52 21.42 -32.15 -40.59
C ALA A 52 22.21 -31.93 -39.30
N ALA A 53 22.41 -30.66 -38.92
CA ALA A 53 22.81 -30.26 -37.59
C ALA A 53 21.54 -30.18 -36.71
N ALA A 54 21.64 -30.68 -35.49
CA ALA A 54 20.56 -30.69 -34.53
C ALA A 54 20.11 -29.25 -34.22
N LYS A 55 18.78 -29.03 -34.23
CA LYS A 55 18.16 -27.80 -33.73
C LYS A 55 18.49 -27.61 -32.26
N PRO A 56 18.90 -26.41 -31.80
CA PRO A 56 18.93 -26.11 -30.38
C PRO A 56 17.50 -26.15 -29.83
N ALA A 57 17.33 -26.79 -28.69
CA ALA A 57 16.07 -26.91 -27.98
C ALA A 57 15.55 -25.53 -27.61
N ALA A 58 14.32 -25.22 -27.97
CA ALA A 58 13.60 -24.06 -27.56
C ALA A 58 13.35 -24.15 -26.04
N VAL A 59 13.95 -23.23 -25.27
CA VAL A 59 13.61 -22.99 -23.88
C VAL A 59 12.95 -21.62 -23.83
N PRO A 60 11.63 -21.57 -23.99
CA PRO A 60 10.81 -20.66 -23.18
C PRO A 60 9.42 -21.20 -22.80
N ALA A 61 9.10 -22.46 -23.04
CA ALA A 61 7.80 -23.02 -22.68
C ALA A 61 7.67 -23.34 -21.17
N GLN A 62 8.76 -23.41 -20.42
CA GLN A 62 8.71 -23.80 -19.00
C GLN A 62 8.29 -22.68 -18.07
N VAL A 63 8.57 -21.40 -18.37
CA VAL A 63 8.18 -20.28 -17.50
C VAL A 63 6.69 -19.94 -17.67
N ALA A 64 6.20 -19.95 -18.91
CA ALA A 64 4.77 -19.75 -19.17
C ALA A 64 3.91 -20.92 -18.64
N ASN A 65 4.41 -22.16 -18.70
CA ASN A 65 3.73 -23.32 -18.13
C ASN A 65 3.82 -23.37 -16.60
N ALA A 66 4.88 -22.83 -15.98
CA ALA A 66 4.99 -22.71 -14.53
C ALA A 66 3.96 -21.72 -13.95
N ASN A 67 3.76 -20.57 -14.62
CA ASN A 67 2.74 -19.61 -14.20
C ASN A 67 1.32 -20.15 -14.40
N ALA A 68 1.07 -20.87 -15.50
CA ALA A 68 -0.23 -21.51 -15.74
C ALA A 68 -0.49 -22.71 -14.81
N GLN A 69 0.55 -23.32 -14.23
CA GLN A 69 0.43 -24.37 -13.21
C GLN A 69 0.32 -23.79 -11.79
N ALA A 70 1.05 -22.70 -11.47
CA ALA A 70 0.98 -22.02 -10.20
C ALA A 70 -0.41 -21.40 -9.96
N SER A 71 -0.96 -20.71 -10.97
CA SER A 71 -2.33 -20.15 -10.89
C SER A 71 -3.43 -21.22 -10.75
N ARG A 72 -3.16 -22.46 -11.11
CA ARG A 72 -4.10 -23.60 -10.89
C ARG A 72 -4.05 -24.16 -9.47
N SER A 73 -2.97 -23.92 -8.72
CA SER A 73 -2.81 -24.47 -7.36
C SER A 73 -3.39 -23.60 -6.25
N GLY A 74 -3.64 -22.32 -6.51
CA GLY A 74 -4.10 -21.39 -5.45
C GLY A 74 -3.05 -21.15 -4.34
N GLN A 75 -1.81 -21.57 -4.56
CA GLN A 75 -0.71 -21.40 -3.61
C GLN A 75 0.05 -20.12 -3.88
N SER A 76 -0.17 -19.10 -3.06
CA SER A 76 0.50 -17.81 -3.14
C SER A 76 2.02 -17.89 -3.00
N LEU A 77 2.56 -18.90 -2.32
CA LEU A 77 4.00 -19.09 -2.13
C LEU A 77 4.74 -19.60 -3.38
N ASP A 78 4.06 -20.18 -4.37
CA ASP A 78 4.67 -20.60 -5.65
C ASP A 78 4.64 -19.47 -6.71
N GLU A 79 3.97 -18.33 -6.40
CA GLU A 79 3.92 -17.18 -7.29
C GLU A 79 5.28 -16.49 -7.44
N ILE A 80 5.48 -15.87 -8.60
CA ILE A 80 6.70 -15.11 -8.88
C ILE A 80 6.59 -13.72 -8.25
N THR A 81 7.61 -13.34 -7.51
CA THR A 81 7.80 -12.01 -6.93
C THR A 81 9.10 -11.38 -7.42
N VAL A 82 9.18 -10.08 -7.35
CA VAL A 82 10.40 -9.29 -7.61
C VAL A 82 10.79 -8.41 -6.42
N THR A 83 9.98 -8.40 -5.36
CA THR A 83 10.14 -7.43 -4.26
C THR A 83 11.34 -7.71 -3.38
N ALA A 84 11.75 -8.96 -3.24
CA ALA A 84 12.86 -9.32 -2.36
C ALA A 84 14.24 -9.01 -2.93
N SER A 85 14.40 -9.03 -4.28
CA SER A 85 15.72 -8.98 -4.93
C SER A 85 15.78 -8.12 -6.20
N LYS A 86 14.67 -7.50 -6.63
CA LYS A 86 14.47 -6.88 -7.95
C LYS A 86 14.69 -7.84 -9.14
N THR A 87 14.80 -9.14 -8.86
CA THR A 87 14.86 -10.20 -9.86
C THR A 87 13.69 -11.16 -9.69
N GLN A 88 13.24 -11.76 -10.77
CA GLN A 88 12.12 -12.71 -10.71
C GLN A 88 12.52 -13.98 -9.97
N GLU A 89 11.82 -14.31 -8.90
CA GLU A 89 11.95 -15.55 -8.15
C GLU A 89 10.59 -15.95 -7.54
N ARG A 90 10.41 -17.23 -7.20
CA ARG A 90 9.20 -17.62 -6.49
C ARG A 90 9.26 -17.15 -5.05
N ALA A 91 8.12 -16.76 -4.50
CA ALA A 91 8.05 -16.34 -3.11
C ALA A 91 8.62 -17.36 -2.12
N ILE A 92 8.40 -18.67 -2.38
CA ILE A 92 8.95 -19.75 -1.55
C ILE A 92 10.48 -19.87 -1.62
N ASP A 93 11.09 -19.51 -2.75
CA ASP A 93 12.54 -19.63 -2.97
C ASP A 93 13.30 -18.41 -2.43
N ALA A 94 12.62 -17.27 -2.19
CA ALA A 94 13.25 -16.08 -1.62
C ALA A 94 13.73 -16.31 -0.19
N LEU A 95 14.99 -15.96 0.11
CA LEU A 95 15.56 -15.98 1.46
C LEU A 95 15.15 -14.72 2.26
N ALA A 96 13.86 -14.48 2.27
CA ALA A 96 13.19 -13.38 2.96
C ALA A 96 11.72 -13.76 3.21
N PRO A 97 11.04 -13.17 4.20
CA PRO A 97 9.62 -13.40 4.45
C PRO A 97 8.76 -12.63 3.43
N VAL A 98 8.51 -13.26 2.29
CA VAL A 98 7.69 -12.73 1.19
C VAL A 98 6.35 -13.43 1.17
N SER A 99 5.28 -12.66 1.01
CA SER A 99 3.91 -13.13 0.78
C SER A 99 3.37 -12.52 -0.51
N VAL A 100 2.55 -13.27 -1.24
CA VAL A 100 1.87 -12.81 -2.45
C VAL A 100 0.37 -12.97 -2.28
N VAL A 101 -0.40 -11.94 -2.65
CA VAL A 101 -1.87 -12.03 -2.78
C VAL A 101 -2.20 -12.06 -4.27
N THR A 102 -2.82 -13.15 -4.72
CA THR A 102 -3.10 -13.36 -6.14
C THR A 102 -4.41 -12.72 -6.57
N GLN A 103 -4.57 -12.52 -7.88
CA GLN A 103 -5.82 -12.00 -8.45
C GLN A 103 -7.02 -12.93 -8.15
N GLU A 104 -6.81 -14.26 -8.18
CA GLU A 104 -7.85 -15.24 -7.86
C GLU A 104 -8.34 -15.09 -6.41
N GLN A 105 -7.43 -14.86 -5.46
CA GLN A 105 -7.78 -14.60 -4.07
C GLN A 105 -8.58 -13.30 -3.93
N ILE A 106 -8.19 -12.24 -4.65
CA ILE A 106 -8.92 -10.96 -4.67
C ILE A 106 -10.33 -11.16 -5.23
N GLN A 107 -10.47 -11.87 -6.35
CA GLN A 107 -11.77 -12.14 -6.97
C GLN A 107 -12.69 -13.00 -6.09
N LEU A 108 -12.12 -14.02 -5.44
CA LEU A 108 -12.87 -14.90 -4.54
C LEU A 108 -13.40 -14.14 -3.32
N GLN A 109 -12.58 -13.29 -2.72
CA GLN A 109 -12.94 -12.55 -1.51
C GLN A 109 -13.86 -11.36 -1.77
N GLN A 110 -13.91 -10.82 -3.00
CA GLN A 110 -14.69 -9.63 -3.37
C GLN A 110 -14.56 -8.50 -2.33
N PRO A 111 -13.35 -8.00 -2.05
CA PRO A 111 -13.11 -7.06 -0.98
C PRO A 111 -13.74 -5.69 -1.28
N SER A 112 -14.23 -5.02 -0.26
CA SER A 112 -14.64 -3.62 -0.32
C SER A 112 -13.54 -2.66 0.13
N ARG A 113 -12.59 -3.17 0.88
CA ARG A 113 -11.44 -2.43 1.45
C ARG A 113 -10.19 -3.27 1.34
N LEU A 114 -9.05 -2.62 1.20
CA LEU A 114 -7.75 -3.29 1.11
C LEU A 114 -7.45 -4.14 2.34
N SER A 115 -7.90 -3.72 3.52
CA SER A 115 -7.67 -4.43 4.79
C SER A 115 -8.11 -5.90 4.76
N GLN A 116 -9.16 -6.22 4.00
CA GLN A 116 -9.67 -7.58 3.87
C GLN A 116 -8.68 -8.53 3.17
N LEU A 117 -7.83 -8.01 2.29
CA LEU A 117 -6.83 -8.80 1.54
C LEU A 117 -5.65 -9.27 2.39
N PHE A 118 -5.43 -8.63 3.55
CA PHE A 118 -4.24 -8.88 4.37
C PHE A 118 -4.50 -9.74 5.60
N TYR A 119 -5.71 -10.28 5.77
CA TYR A 119 -5.99 -11.17 6.90
C TYR A 119 -5.05 -12.38 6.93
N ASN A 120 -4.78 -12.99 5.77
CA ASN A 120 -3.94 -14.17 5.66
C ASN A 120 -2.44 -13.87 5.63
N VAL A 121 -2.02 -12.61 5.57
CA VAL A 121 -0.62 -12.23 5.49
C VAL A 121 -0.05 -12.07 6.90
N PRO A 122 0.91 -12.90 7.32
CA PRO A 122 1.52 -12.80 8.65
C PRO A 122 2.28 -11.47 8.80
N GLY A 123 2.25 -10.88 10.00
CA GLY A 123 3.01 -9.66 10.32
C GLY A 123 2.55 -8.39 9.61
N VAL A 124 1.47 -8.45 8.84
CA VAL A 124 0.92 -7.32 8.08
C VAL A 124 -0.48 -6.98 8.57
N TRP A 125 -0.71 -5.70 8.77
CA TRP A 125 -1.98 -5.14 9.20
C TRP A 125 -2.28 -3.87 8.41
N MET A 126 -3.56 -3.56 8.29
CA MET A 126 -4.00 -2.32 7.66
C MET A 126 -4.69 -1.46 8.71
N GLN A 127 -4.35 -0.19 8.71
CA GLN A 127 -5.07 0.79 9.49
C GLN A 127 -6.31 1.20 8.71
N ASP A 128 -7.47 0.73 9.15
CA ASP A 128 -8.78 1.04 8.56
C ASP A 128 -9.58 1.89 9.54
N ARG A 129 -9.77 3.15 9.20
CA ARG A 129 -10.44 4.10 10.06
C ARG A 129 -11.97 4.03 10.01
N GLY A 130 -12.51 3.44 8.97
CA GLY A 130 -13.95 3.34 8.73
C GLY A 130 -14.52 4.52 7.94
N ASP A 131 -14.31 5.75 8.36
CA ASP A 131 -14.77 6.99 7.70
C ASP A 131 -13.80 7.53 6.64
N ASP A 132 -12.59 6.99 6.55
CA ASP A 132 -11.57 7.37 5.58
C ASP A 132 -11.32 6.18 4.63
N PRO A 133 -11.51 6.32 3.31
CA PRO A 133 -11.21 5.26 2.36
C PRO A 133 -9.71 5.05 2.14
N SER A 134 -8.87 6.01 2.54
CA SER A 134 -7.42 5.80 2.56
C SER A 134 -7.03 4.82 3.66
N THR A 135 -5.92 4.12 3.46
CA THR A 135 -5.43 3.13 4.40
C THR A 135 -3.92 3.19 4.52
N ALA A 136 -3.38 2.87 5.69
CA ALA A 136 -1.95 2.74 5.93
C ALA A 136 -1.58 1.30 6.24
N ILE A 137 -0.38 0.90 5.84
CA ILE A 137 0.14 -0.45 6.06
C ILE A 137 1.06 -0.44 7.28
N ASN A 138 0.82 -1.38 8.18
CA ASN A 138 1.69 -1.69 9.30
C ASN A 138 2.36 -3.05 9.03
N ILE A 139 3.68 -3.06 8.99
CA ILE A 139 4.46 -4.30 8.91
C ILE A 139 5.29 -4.41 10.18
N ARG A 140 5.04 -5.46 10.97
CA ARG A 140 5.78 -5.76 12.21
C ARG A 140 5.81 -4.61 13.22
N GLY A 141 4.69 -3.85 13.34
CA GLY A 141 4.62 -2.71 14.24
C GLY A 141 5.24 -1.42 13.68
N LEU A 142 5.81 -1.45 12.48
CA LEU A 142 6.31 -0.27 11.79
C LEU A 142 5.25 0.24 10.83
N GLN A 143 4.76 1.43 11.15
CA GLN A 143 3.72 2.14 10.44
C GLN A 143 4.10 3.62 10.37
N ASP A 144 3.31 4.43 9.68
CA ASP A 144 3.41 5.87 9.56
C ASP A 144 4.57 6.40 8.71
N PHE A 145 4.35 7.54 8.12
CA PHE A 145 5.31 8.42 7.45
C PHE A 145 6.45 7.71 6.68
N GLY A 146 6.11 6.61 5.98
CA GLY A 146 7.09 5.93 5.13
C GLY A 146 8.00 4.94 5.87
N ARG A 147 7.58 4.34 6.98
CA ARG A 147 8.26 3.17 7.55
C ARG A 147 8.05 1.90 6.72
N VAL A 148 6.96 1.87 5.94
CA VAL A 148 6.69 0.88 4.90
C VAL A 148 6.68 1.58 3.55
N ALA A 149 7.47 1.08 2.59
CA ALA A 149 7.42 1.57 1.22
C ALA A 149 6.21 0.97 0.50
N VAL A 150 5.29 1.83 0.09
CA VAL A 150 4.13 1.44 -0.72
C VAL A 150 4.36 1.88 -2.16
N VAL A 151 4.24 0.94 -3.10
CA VAL A 151 4.39 1.23 -4.53
C VAL A 151 3.21 0.64 -5.33
N VAL A 152 2.73 1.38 -6.32
CA VAL A 152 1.70 0.95 -7.27
C VAL A 152 2.30 1.01 -8.67
N ASP A 153 2.42 -0.13 -9.35
CA ASP A 153 3.11 -0.27 -10.63
C ASP A 153 4.52 0.39 -10.64
N GLY A 154 5.23 0.33 -9.50
CA GLY A 154 6.54 0.94 -9.28
C GLY A 154 6.51 2.40 -8.81
N ALA A 155 5.39 3.09 -8.88
CA ALA A 155 5.25 4.47 -8.40
C ALA A 155 5.02 4.52 -6.88
N ARG A 156 5.84 5.29 -6.17
CA ARG A 156 5.70 5.47 -4.72
C ARG A 156 4.40 6.19 -4.36
N GLN A 157 3.77 5.73 -3.28
CA GLN A 157 2.57 6.31 -2.69
C GLN A 157 2.95 6.96 -1.36
N ASN A 158 3.41 8.22 -1.41
CA ASN A 158 3.97 8.94 -0.26
C ASN A 158 3.00 9.96 0.34
N TYR A 159 1.69 9.79 0.18
CA TYR A 159 0.70 10.76 0.65
C TYR A 159 0.91 11.12 2.13
N GLN A 160 0.99 12.41 2.40
CA GLN A 160 1.24 12.96 3.71
C GLN A 160 0.07 13.85 4.11
N ARG A 161 -0.77 13.33 4.98
CA ARG A 161 -1.74 14.10 5.73
C ARG A 161 -1.54 13.74 7.18
N SER A 162 -1.07 14.69 7.99
CA SER A 162 -1.05 14.52 9.42
C SER A 162 -2.47 14.68 9.97
N GLY A 163 -2.80 13.84 10.86
CA GLY A 163 -4.09 13.85 11.55
C GLY A 163 -4.31 12.46 12.12
N HIS A 164 -5.02 12.41 13.22
CA HIS A 164 -5.27 11.17 13.97
C HIS A 164 -5.46 9.96 13.04
N ASN A 165 -4.50 9.06 13.05
CA ASN A 165 -4.47 7.81 12.29
C ASN A 165 -4.48 7.95 10.74
N ALA A 166 -4.01 9.06 10.18
CA ALA A 166 -3.94 9.25 8.73
C ALA A 166 -2.51 9.23 8.16
N ASN A 167 -1.52 8.98 9.00
CA ASN A 167 -0.12 9.05 8.64
C ASN A 167 0.29 7.86 7.75
N GLY A 168 0.93 8.15 6.60
CA GLY A 168 1.40 7.11 5.67
C GLY A 168 0.26 6.40 4.92
N SER A 169 -0.92 6.99 4.85
CA SER A 169 -2.06 6.42 4.13
C SER A 169 -1.93 6.60 2.61
N PHE A 170 -2.63 5.78 1.85
CA PHE A 170 -2.74 5.85 0.40
C PHE A 170 -4.13 5.42 -0.08
N PHE A 171 -4.47 5.75 -1.32
CA PHE A 171 -5.75 5.43 -1.95
C PHE A 171 -5.55 4.38 -3.04
N LEU A 172 -6.25 3.24 -2.95
CA LEU A 172 -6.26 2.22 -4.00
C LEU A 172 -7.51 1.34 -3.89
N ASP A 173 -8.34 1.31 -4.93
CA ASP A 173 -9.50 0.40 -4.97
C ASP A 173 -9.03 -1.04 -5.25
N PRO A 174 -9.49 -2.04 -4.47
CA PRO A 174 -9.12 -3.44 -4.64
C PRO A 174 -9.42 -4.02 -6.02
N GLU A 175 -10.44 -3.51 -6.73
CA GLU A 175 -10.84 -4.02 -8.05
C GLU A 175 -9.81 -3.71 -9.15
N LEU A 176 -8.96 -2.70 -8.95
CA LEU A 176 -7.88 -2.35 -9.88
C LEU A 176 -6.67 -3.28 -9.78
N ILE A 177 -6.58 -4.10 -8.72
CA ILE A 177 -5.38 -4.85 -8.38
C ILE A 177 -5.34 -6.17 -9.14
N GLY A 178 -4.21 -6.45 -9.79
CA GLY A 178 -3.87 -7.73 -10.41
C GLY A 178 -2.97 -8.62 -9.56
N GLY A 179 -2.39 -8.10 -8.48
CA GLY A 179 -1.57 -8.85 -7.52
C GLY A 179 -0.87 -7.94 -6.53
N ILE A 180 -0.48 -8.50 -5.38
CA ILE A 180 0.22 -7.77 -4.33
C ILE A 180 1.40 -8.61 -3.86
N ASP A 181 2.60 -8.02 -3.85
CA ASP A 181 3.81 -8.60 -3.28
C ASP A 181 4.16 -7.86 -2.00
N ILE A 182 4.43 -8.60 -0.92
CA ILE A 182 4.82 -8.01 0.35
C ILE A 182 6.10 -8.67 0.84
N THR A 183 7.11 -7.85 1.07
CA THR A 183 8.34 -8.27 1.74
C THR A 183 8.41 -7.61 3.11
N ARG A 184 8.55 -8.43 4.16
CA ARG A 184 8.63 -7.97 5.54
C ARG A 184 10.11 -7.84 5.96
N GLY A 185 10.38 -6.90 6.84
CA GLY A 185 11.74 -6.54 7.25
C GLY A 185 12.44 -5.57 6.30
N PRO A 186 13.59 -5.03 6.67
CA PRO A 186 14.27 -4.02 5.88
C PRO A 186 14.65 -4.50 4.49
N THR A 187 14.11 -3.82 3.49
CA THR A 187 14.44 -3.97 2.07
C THR A 187 14.98 -2.66 1.49
N ALA A 188 15.38 -1.75 2.38
CA ALA A 188 15.94 -0.47 2.00
C ALA A 188 17.18 -0.60 1.11
N ASN A 189 17.89 -1.72 1.18
CA ASN A 189 19.03 -2.00 0.30
C ASN A 189 18.71 -1.98 -1.21
N ILE A 190 17.45 -2.16 -1.61
CA ILE A 190 17.01 -2.12 -3.02
C ILE A 190 15.86 -1.16 -3.29
N TYR A 191 15.10 -0.75 -2.26
CA TYR A 191 13.99 0.18 -2.39
C TYR A 191 14.26 1.56 -1.77
N GLY A 192 15.41 1.76 -1.11
CA GLY A 192 15.80 3.02 -0.51
C GLY A 192 15.01 3.42 0.72
N SER A 193 15.08 4.71 1.04
CA SER A 193 14.42 5.28 2.21
C SER A 193 12.94 4.93 2.27
N GLY A 194 12.49 4.55 3.48
CA GLY A 194 11.08 4.23 3.73
C GLY A 194 10.77 2.75 3.68
N ALA A 195 11.76 1.87 3.69
CA ALA A 195 11.55 0.41 3.70
C ALA A 195 12.19 -0.26 4.92
N ILE A 196 12.09 0.37 6.11
CA ILE A 196 12.62 -0.22 7.37
C ILE A 196 11.70 -1.31 7.92
N GLY A 197 10.40 -1.22 7.68
CA GLY A 197 9.41 -2.25 8.01
C GLY A 197 9.22 -3.27 6.90
N GLY A 198 9.40 -2.84 5.66
CA GLY A 198 9.19 -3.65 4.48
C GLY A 198 8.67 -2.87 3.28
N VAL A 199 8.27 -3.62 2.26
CA VAL A 199 7.69 -3.08 1.02
C VAL A 199 6.37 -3.79 0.73
N ALA A 200 5.35 -3.02 0.35
CA ALA A 200 4.12 -3.50 -0.24
C ALA A 200 4.03 -3.00 -1.69
N SER A 201 4.12 -3.90 -2.63
CA SER A 201 4.07 -3.62 -4.07
C SER A 201 2.75 -4.10 -4.65
N PHE A 202 1.98 -3.18 -5.18
CA PHE A 202 0.71 -3.43 -5.84
C PHE A 202 0.91 -3.36 -7.35
N ARG A 203 0.61 -4.45 -8.02
CA ARG A 203 0.49 -4.49 -9.47
C ARG A 203 -0.98 -4.26 -9.83
N THR A 204 -1.27 -3.26 -10.64
CA THR A 204 -2.63 -3.11 -11.18
C THR A 204 -2.86 -4.12 -12.32
N LYS A 205 -4.14 -4.39 -12.63
CA LYS A 205 -4.52 -5.29 -13.73
C LYS A 205 -3.83 -4.91 -15.03
N ASP A 206 -3.56 -5.91 -15.85
CA ASP A 206 -2.86 -5.79 -17.14
C ASP A 206 -3.57 -6.65 -18.19
N ILE A 207 -3.17 -6.57 -19.45
CA ILE A 207 -3.74 -7.34 -20.55
C ILE A 207 -3.74 -8.85 -20.26
N ASN A 208 -2.69 -9.36 -19.61
CA ASN A 208 -2.57 -10.78 -19.28
C ASN A 208 -3.51 -11.24 -18.14
N ASP A 209 -4.14 -10.32 -17.41
CA ASP A 209 -5.16 -10.63 -16.40
C ASP A 209 -6.56 -10.80 -17.03
N VAL A 210 -6.72 -10.42 -18.29
CA VAL A 210 -7.98 -10.49 -19.04
C VAL A 210 -7.88 -11.47 -20.23
N LEU A 211 -6.86 -11.37 -21.07
CA LEU A 211 -6.73 -12.23 -22.25
C LEU A 211 -6.29 -13.64 -21.85
N ARG A 212 -6.99 -14.63 -22.39
CA ARG A 212 -6.65 -16.05 -22.29
C ARG A 212 -5.63 -16.48 -23.37
N PRO A 213 -4.99 -17.62 -23.19
CA PRO A 213 -4.09 -18.16 -24.22
C PRO A 213 -4.77 -18.30 -25.58
N GLY A 214 -4.20 -17.67 -26.61
CA GLY A 214 -4.70 -17.67 -27.97
C GLY A 214 -5.65 -16.55 -28.34
N GLU A 215 -6.12 -15.75 -27.37
CA GLU A 215 -6.94 -14.56 -27.62
C GLU A 215 -6.09 -13.35 -28.04
N ARG A 216 -6.58 -12.61 -29.02
CA ARG A 216 -6.02 -11.31 -29.42
C ARG A 216 -6.73 -10.15 -28.77
N TRP A 217 -7.97 -10.31 -28.39
CA TRP A 217 -8.73 -9.32 -27.62
C TRP A 217 -9.60 -10.01 -26.56
N GLY A 218 -9.88 -9.30 -25.50
CA GLY A 218 -10.79 -9.79 -24.46
C GLY A 218 -11.33 -8.63 -23.64
N VAL A 219 -12.51 -8.84 -23.08
CA VAL A 219 -13.21 -7.90 -22.18
C VAL A 219 -13.81 -8.69 -21.02
N ASP A 220 -13.48 -8.31 -19.81
CA ASP A 220 -14.10 -8.77 -18.58
C ASP A 220 -15.08 -7.73 -18.07
N MET A 221 -16.33 -8.12 -17.85
CA MET A 221 -17.34 -7.30 -17.18
C MET A 221 -17.69 -7.94 -15.85
N SER A 222 -17.67 -7.17 -14.77
CA SER A 222 -18.00 -7.67 -13.44
C SER A 222 -19.02 -6.78 -12.74
N GLY A 223 -19.91 -7.42 -12.00
CA GLY A 223 -20.86 -6.75 -11.10
C GLY A 223 -20.96 -7.48 -9.79
N SER A 224 -21.02 -6.75 -8.68
CA SER A 224 -21.25 -7.36 -7.37
C SER A 224 -22.12 -6.50 -6.45
N TYR A 225 -22.77 -7.15 -5.51
CA TYR A 225 -23.62 -6.54 -4.47
C TYR A 225 -23.25 -7.09 -3.10
N GLY A 226 -23.33 -6.24 -2.07
CA GLY A 226 -23.17 -6.62 -0.66
C GLY A 226 -24.25 -6.02 0.23
N SER A 227 -24.77 -6.83 1.18
CA SER A 227 -26.02 -6.55 1.88
C SER A 227 -25.94 -5.50 2.99
N ASN A 228 -24.87 -5.46 3.78
CA ASN A 228 -24.86 -4.70 5.03
C ASN A 228 -24.88 -3.17 4.79
N ASN A 229 -24.15 -2.70 3.80
CA ASN A 229 -24.03 -1.27 3.45
C ASN A 229 -24.57 -0.96 2.06
N ASN A 230 -25.45 -1.82 1.50
CA ASN A 230 -25.99 -1.69 0.14
C ASN A 230 -24.87 -1.42 -0.90
N ARG A 231 -23.74 -2.14 -0.77
CA ARG A 231 -22.61 -1.95 -1.63
C ARG A 231 -22.89 -2.44 -3.03
N GLY A 232 -22.65 -1.58 -4.02
CA GLY A 232 -22.64 -1.94 -5.43
C GLY A 232 -21.26 -1.75 -6.04
N LEU A 233 -20.85 -2.65 -6.92
CA LEU A 233 -19.65 -2.56 -7.75
C LEU A 233 -19.99 -2.91 -9.18
N GLY A 234 -19.53 -2.10 -10.13
CA GLY A 234 -19.48 -2.41 -11.55
C GLY A 234 -18.07 -2.17 -12.08
N SER A 235 -17.54 -3.08 -12.88
CA SER A 235 -16.25 -2.88 -13.53
C SER A 235 -16.24 -3.44 -14.94
N VAL A 236 -15.40 -2.84 -15.80
CA VAL A 236 -15.09 -3.32 -17.13
C VAL A 236 -13.60 -3.16 -17.38
N PHE A 237 -12.94 -4.26 -17.82
CA PHE A 237 -11.54 -4.27 -18.22
C PHE A 237 -11.42 -4.97 -19.56
N GLY A 238 -10.66 -4.37 -20.47
CA GLY A 238 -10.46 -4.95 -21.79
C GLY A 238 -9.07 -4.69 -22.34
N GLY A 239 -8.63 -5.56 -23.24
CA GLY A 239 -7.34 -5.43 -23.89
C GLY A 239 -7.35 -5.99 -25.28
N VAL A 240 -6.41 -5.52 -26.09
CA VAL A 240 -6.17 -5.98 -27.45
C VAL A 240 -4.68 -6.04 -27.74
N ARG A 241 -4.23 -7.15 -28.31
CA ARG A 241 -2.93 -7.29 -28.96
C ARG A 241 -3.08 -6.86 -30.41
N VAL A 242 -2.77 -5.60 -30.67
CA VAL A 242 -2.91 -5.02 -32.02
C VAL A 242 -2.06 -5.81 -33.02
N ASP A 243 -0.82 -6.08 -32.62
CA ASP A 243 0.14 -6.94 -33.28
C ASP A 243 1.15 -7.51 -32.25
N PRO A 244 2.15 -8.31 -32.63
CA PRO A 244 3.13 -8.85 -31.67
C PRO A 244 3.94 -7.77 -30.92
N THR A 245 3.95 -6.54 -31.42
CA THR A 245 4.74 -5.44 -30.85
C THR A 245 3.93 -4.49 -29.95
N VAL A 246 2.58 -4.44 -30.09
CA VAL A 246 1.75 -3.45 -29.39
C VAL A 246 0.56 -4.11 -28.70
N ASP A 247 0.51 -3.93 -27.39
CA ASP A 247 -0.65 -4.27 -26.56
C ASP A 247 -1.29 -2.97 -26.03
N VAL A 248 -2.62 -2.92 -26.03
CA VAL A 248 -3.41 -1.84 -25.40
C VAL A 248 -4.39 -2.47 -24.42
N PHE A 249 -4.43 -1.93 -23.21
CA PHE A 249 -5.29 -2.40 -22.13
C PHE A 249 -5.88 -1.21 -21.38
N GLY A 250 -7.12 -1.35 -20.91
CA GLY A 250 -7.74 -0.34 -20.07
C GLY A 250 -9.00 -0.84 -19.38
N GLY A 251 -9.46 -0.08 -18.41
CA GLY A 251 -10.68 -0.41 -17.69
C GLY A 251 -11.15 0.68 -16.76
N ALA A 252 -12.39 0.52 -16.30
CA ALA A 252 -13.06 1.43 -15.39
C ALA A 252 -13.79 0.66 -14.28
N VAL A 253 -13.88 1.30 -13.13
CA VAL A 253 -14.55 0.79 -11.93
C VAL A 253 -15.44 1.88 -11.37
N TYR A 254 -16.65 1.52 -10.99
CA TYR A 254 -17.49 2.34 -10.13
C TYR A 254 -17.96 1.52 -8.95
N ARG A 255 -17.75 2.03 -7.74
CA ARG A 255 -18.16 1.45 -6.47
C ARG A 255 -18.96 2.47 -5.69
N THR A 256 -20.07 2.03 -5.09
CA THR A 256 -20.86 2.81 -4.14
C THR A 256 -21.15 1.97 -2.92
N GLN A 257 -21.15 2.59 -1.76
CA GLN A 257 -21.55 1.95 -0.51
C GLN A 257 -22.08 2.96 0.50
N GLY A 258 -23.14 2.55 1.21
CA GLY A 258 -23.67 3.30 2.35
C GLY A 258 -22.92 3.03 3.64
N ASN A 259 -23.44 3.56 4.74
CA ASN A 259 -22.94 3.23 6.07
C ASN A 259 -23.20 1.77 6.42
N TYR A 260 -22.22 1.10 6.99
CA TYR A 260 -22.42 -0.27 7.45
C TYR A 260 -22.92 -0.33 8.90
N LYS A 261 -23.55 -1.47 9.24
CA LYS A 261 -23.89 -1.83 10.62
C LYS A 261 -22.85 -2.77 11.18
N ASP A 262 -22.50 -2.58 12.45
CA ASP A 262 -21.63 -3.48 13.20
C ASP A 262 -22.34 -4.77 13.63
N GLY A 263 -21.62 -5.67 14.34
CA GLY A 263 -22.17 -6.94 14.84
C GLY A 263 -23.27 -6.77 15.90
N ALA A 264 -23.40 -5.60 16.51
CA ALA A 264 -24.48 -5.25 17.43
C ALA A 264 -25.71 -4.65 16.71
N GLY A 265 -25.64 -4.47 15.39
CA GLY A 265 -26.70 -3.86 14.58
C GLY A 265 -26.68 -2.34 14.57
N THR A 266 -25.68 -1.69 15.17
CA THR A 266 -25.54 -0.25 15.20
C THR A 266 -24.96 0.26 13.86
N GLU A 267 -25.61 1.24 13.25
CA GLU A 267 -25.07 1.90 12.05
C GLU A 267 -23.89 2.79 12.42
N ILE A 268 -22.77 2.61 11.71
CA ILE A 268 -21.56 3.38 11.89
C ILE A 268 -21.55 4.51 10.86
N GLY A 269 -21.79 5.72 11.33
CA GLY A 269 -21.89 6.91 10.48
C GLY A 269 -20.60 7.23 9.72
N ASN A 270 -20.75 7.82 8.54
CA ASN A 270 -19.68 8.29 7.66
C ASN A 270 -18.76 7.16 7.12
N THR A 271 -19.25 5.91 7.11
CA THR A 271 -18.51 4.79 6.53
C THR A 271 -18.87 4.53 5.07
N GLY A 272 -19.85 5.26 4.54
CA GLY A 272 -20.22 5.24 3.13
C GLY A 272 -19.24 6.05 2.28
N ASN A 273 -19.05 5.63 1.03
CA ASN A 273 -18.28 6.37 0.03
C ASN A 273 -18.65 5.93 -1.39
N ASP A 274 -18.31 6.80 -2.35
CA ASP A 274 -18.40 6.52 -3.77
C ASP A 274 -17.01 6.62 -4.39
N ILE A 275 -16.69 5.69 -5.29
CA ILE A 275 -15.39 5.59 -5.94
C ILE A 275 -15.60 5.43 -7.44
N ALA A 276 -15.00 6.34 -8.23
CA ALA A 276 -14.85 6.20 -9.67
C ALA A 276 -13.37 6.04 -9.99
N ALA A 277 -13.00 4.99 -10.72
CA ALA A 277 -11.61 4.75 -11.03
C ALA A 277 -11.43 4.22 -12.45
N GLY A 278 -10.26 4.46 -13.02
CA GLY A 278 -9.88 3.94 -14.33
C GLY A 278 -8.39 3.75 -14.45
N LEU A 279 -8.01 2.83 -15.30
CA LEU A 279 -6.61 2.60 -15.64
C LEU A 279 -6.46 2.35 -17.14
N MET A 280 -5.27 2.69 -17.66
CA MET A 280 -4.88 2.42 -19.03
C MET A 280 -3.41 2.01 -19.07
N LYS A 281 -3.09 1.01 -19.89
CA LYS A 281 -1.72 0.56 -20.15
C LYS A 281 -1.50 0.34 -21.64
N VAL A 282 -0.36 0.82 -22.13
CA VAL A 282 0.10 0.56 -23.50
C VAL A 282 1.50 -0.05 -23.41
N THR A 283 1.68 -1.22 -23.97
CA THR A 283 2.97 -1.90 -24.02
C THR A 283 3.46 -1.95 -25.47
N VAL A 284 4.68 -1.49 -25.70
CA VAL A 284 5.33 -1.48 -27.02
C VAL A 284 6.62 -2.26 -26.93
N ARG A 285 6.84 -3.18 -27.89
CA ARG A 285 8.05 -3.99 -28.03
C ARG A 285 8.75 -3.64 -29.35
N PRO A 286 9.54 -2.53 -29.37
CA PRO A 286 10.09 -1.98 -30.61
C PRO A 286 11.17 -2.86 -31.24
N ALA A 287 11.81 -3.71 -30.46
CA ALA A 287 12.84 -4.66 -30.89
C ALA A 287 12.87 -5.84 -29.92
N ASP A 288 13.53 -6.92 -30.35
CA ASP A 288 13.67 -8.10 -29.51
C ASP A 288 14.40 -7.80 -28.19
N GLY A 289 13.85 -8.28 -27.09
CA GLY A 289 14.31 -8.00 -25.71
C GLY A 289 13.91 -6.63 -25.16
N HIS A 290 13.34 -5.71 -25.94
CA HIS A 290 12.91 -4.40 -25.48
C HIS A 290 11.39 -4.37 -25.22
N GLU A 291 11.00 -3.85 -24.07
CA GLU A 291 9.61 -3.58 -23.72
C GLU A 291 9.50 -2.19 -23.10
N VAL A 292 8.65 -1.33 -23.66
CA VAL A 292 8.28 -0.03 -23.09
C VAL A 292 6.81 -0.08 -22.73
N LYS A 293 6.51 0.18 -21.46
CA LYS A 293 5.14 0.20 -20.93
C LYS A 293 4.80 1.59 -20.41
N PHE A 294 3.71 2.14 -20.89
CA PHE A 294 3.08 3.37 -20.40
C PHE A 294 1.88 2.96 -19.55
N GLY A 295 1.78 3.47 -18.33
CA GLY A 295 0.68 3.22 -17.39
C GLY A 295 0.08 4.51 -16.89
N GLY A 296 -1.25 4.56 -16.77
CA GLY A 296 -2.00 5.65 -16.16
C GLY A 296 -3.11 5.09 -15.27
N LEU A 297 -3.23 5.62 -14.06
CA LEU A 297 -4.25 5.27 -13.08
C LEU A 297 -4.89 6.57 -12.58
N PHE A 298 -6.21 6.59 -12.54
CA PHE A 298 -7.02 7.66 -11.95
C PHE A 298 -8.01 7.07 -10.97
N GLN A 299 -8.19 7.73 -9.82
CA GLN A 299 -9.19 7.38 -8.81
C GLN A 299 -9.77 8.66 -8.21
N ASP A 300 -11.09 8.68 -8.04
CA ASP A 300 -11.86 9.76 -7.41
C ASP A 300 -12.72 9.17 -6.29
N TYR A 301 -12.48 9.62 -5.07
CA TYR A 301 -13.15 9.17 -3.86
C TYR A 301 -14.00 10.31 -3.31
N SER A 302 -15.31 10.10 -3.21
CA SER A 302 -16.23 10.99 -2.51
C SER A 302 -16.66 10.36 -1.20
N TYR A 303 -16.40 11.01 -0.07
CA TYR A 303 -16.65 10.46 1.27
C TYR A 303 -16.86 11.56 2.31
N THR A 304 -17.26 11.17 3.51
CA THR A 304 -17.39 12.09 4.64
C THR A 304 -16.49 11.63 5.78
N ILE A 305 -15.63 12.52 6.28
CA ILE A 305 -14.72 12.24 7.39
C ILE A 305 -15.14 13.00 8.66
N GLY A 306 -14.99 12.36 9.81
CA GLY A 306 -15.34 12.89 11.13
C GLY A 306 -16.57 12.23 11.70
N GLN A 307 -16.81 12.43 12.97
CA GLN A 307 -17.99 11.96 13.75
C GLN A 307 -18.46 10.53 13.39
N LEU A 308 -17.71 9.55 13.83
CA LEU A 308 -18.15 8.16 13.78
C LEU A 308 -19.19 7.90 14.87
N ASN A 309 -20.26 7.18 14.52
CA ASN A 309 -21.21 6.70 15.50
C ASN A 309 -20.61 5.51 16.26
N ARG A 310 -20.48 5.59 17.60
CA ARG A 310 -19.64 4.70 18.39
C ARG A 310 -20.41 3.78 19.32
N GLY A 311 -21.67 3.64 19.07
CA GLY A 311 -22.58 2.86 19.88
C GLY A 311 -23.38 3.68 20.91
N PRO A 312 -24.28 3.05 21.65
CA PRO A 312 -25.15 3.73 22.58
C PRO A 312 -24.32 4.36 23.71
N THR A 313 -24.32 5.66 23.76
CA THR A 313 -23.70 6.42 24.84
C THR A 313 -24.78 6.94 25.78
N THR A 314 -24.64 6.64 27.04
CA THR A 314 -25.67 6.90 28.05
C THR A 314 -25.44 8.21 28.82
N THR A 315 -24.31 8.85 28.65
CA THR A 315 -24.01 10.10 29.40
C THR A 315 -23.85 11.31 28.48
N PRO A 316 -24.34 12.51 28.86
CA PRO A 316 -24.19 13.73 28.07
C PRO A 316 -22.72 14.07 27.71
N ALA A 317 -21.79 13.78 28.61
CA ALA A 317 -20.37 13.99 28.37
C ALA A 317 -19.82 13.06 27.27
N LEU A 318 -20.23 11.79 27.24
CA LEU A 318 -19.89 10.82 26.20
C LEU A 318 -20.55 11.15 24.87
N ILE A 319 -21.77 11.67 24.88
CA ILE A 319 -22.45 12.17 23.68
C ILE A 319 -21.67 13.34 23.11
N ALA A 320 -21.25 14.29 23.92
CA ALA A 320 -20.47 15.44 23.50
C ALA A 320 -19.09 15.04 22.92
N LEU A 321 -18.39 14.11 23.53
CA LEU A 321 -17.13 13.53 23.06
C LEU A 321 -17.31 12.71 21.78
N ASN A 322 -18.40 11.94 21.68
CA ASN A 322 -18.70 11.11 20.53
C ASN A 322 -19.18 11.89 19.30
N GLN A 323 -19.75 13.06 19.50
CA GLN A 323 -20.25 13.88 18.39
C GLN A 323 -19.17 14.60 17.61
N GLY A 324 -17.91 14.34 17.88
CA GLY A 324 -16.77 14.89 17.16
C GLY A 324 -16.87 16.38 16.87
N SER A 325 -15.82 17.12 16.95
CA SER A 325 -15.91 18.58 16.78
C SER A 325 -16.23 19.01 15.35
N SER A 326 -15.98 18.15 14.36
CA SER A 326 -16.11 18.57 12.94
C SER A 326 -16.32 17.40 11.98
N VAL A 327 -17.18 17.64 10.99
CA VAL A 327 -17.44 16.73 9.87
C VAL A 327 -17.11 17.44 8.56
N TYR A 328 -16.45 16.75 7.66
CA TYR A 328 -16.05 17.28 6.36
C TYR A 328 -16.53 16.37 5.24
N ALA A 329 -17.25 16.95 4.29
CA ALA A 329 -17.40 16.34 2.96
C ALA A 329 -16.05 16.40 2.26
N SER A 330 -15.57 15.27 1.79
CA SER A 330 -14.21 15.08 1.28
C SER A 330 -14.23 14.50 -0.12
N ASN A 331 -13.35 15.01 -0.97
CA ASN A 331 -13.08 14.45 -2.28
C ASN A 331 -11.57 14.26 -2.43
N ALA A 332 -11.13 13.03 -2.69
CA ALA A 332 -9.73 12.72 -2.90
C ALA A 332 -9.54 12.16 -4.31
N LYS A 333 -8.71 12.83 -5.10
CA LYS A 333 -8.30 12.41 -6.44
C LYS A 333 -6.86 11.93 -6.41
N ASN A 334 -6.66 10.71 -6.90
CA ASN A 334 -5.32 10.11 -7.02
C ASN A 334 -5.02 9.84 -8.49
N TYR A 335 -3.90 10.38 -8.97
CA TYR A 335 -3.38 10.20 -10.32
C TYR A 335 -2.01 9.54 -10.23
N THR A 336 -1.81 8.43 -10.89
CA THR A 336 -0.49 7.79 -11.00
C THR A 336 -0.16 7.58 -12.48
N GLY A 337 1.00 8.06 -12.90
CA GLY A 337 1.55 7.86 -14.24
C GLY A 337 2.88 7.12 -14.17
N THR A 338 3.10 6.16 -15.04
CA THR A 338 4.36 5.40 -15.13
C THR A 338 4.83 5.21 -16.55
N VAL A 339 6.13 5.27 -16.76
CA VAL A 339 6.79 4.83 -18.00
C VAL A 339 7.92 3.90 -17.60
N THR A 340 7.84 2.65 -18.03
CA THR A 340 8.87 1.64 -17.72
C THR A 340 9.47 1.13 -19.02
N TRP A 341 10.80 1.16 -19.12
CA TRP A 341 11.55 0.50 -20.18
C TRP A 341 12.35 -0.65 -19.60
N LYS A 342 12.15 -1.84 -20.18
CA LYS A 342 12.91 -3.05 -19.86
C LYS A 342 13.68 -3.50 -21.07
N TYR A 343 14.89 -3.95 -20.83
CA TYR A 343 15.66 -4.73 -21.76
C TYR A 343 16.12 -6.03 -21.11
N ALA A 344 15.70 -7.16 -21.63
CA ALA A 344 16.10 -8.47 -21.16
C ALA A 344 16.09 -9.47 -22.31
N ARG A 345 17.22 -10.13 -22.54
CA ARG A 345 17.35 -11.26 -23.47
C ARG A 345 17.94 -12.46 -22.73
N PRO A 346 17.44 -13.67 -22.96
CA PRO A 346 17.97 -14.87 -22.30
C PRO A 346 19.46 -15.13 -22.59
N GLU A 347 19.94 -14.75 -23.77
CA GLU A 347 21.33 -14.87 -24.19
C GLU A 347 22.24 -13.75 -23.69
N ASP A 348 21.68 -12.62 -23.30
CA ASP A 348 22.43 -11.49 -22.75
C ASP A 348 22.53 -11.63 -21.24
N MET A 349 23.66 -12.11 -20.78
CA MET A 349 23.88 -12.30 -19.35
C MET A 349 24.31 -11.01 -18.62
N LEU A 350 24.75 -9.98 -19.36
CA LEU A 350 25.26 -8.74 -18.74
C LEU A 350 24.20 -7.68 -18.56
N PHE A 351 23.16 -7.69 -19.40
CA PHE A 351 22.12 -6.67 -19.37
C PHE A 351 20.74 -7.28 -19.18
N ASP A 352 20.19 -7.07 -17.99
CA ASP A 352 18.78 -7.21 -17.64
C ASP A 352 18.40 -5.88 -17.00
N PHE A 353 18.06 -4.92 -17.87
CA PHE A 353 18.01 -3.49 -17.54
C PHE A 353 16.56 -3.04 -17.37
N ASN A 354 16.31 -2.22 -16.34
CA ASN A 354 15.01 -1.65 -16.08
C ASN A 354 15.15 -0.16 -15.73
N VAL A 355 14.35 0.67 -16.39
CA VAL A 355 14.17 2.09 -16.07
C VAL A 355 12.70 2.34 -15.82
N SER A 356 12.37 2.97 -14.70
CA SER A 356 11.01 3.40 -14.38
C SER A 356 11.01 4.90 -14.07
N LEU A 357 10.18 5.63 -14.80
CA LEU A 357 9.83 7.03 -14.51
C LEU A 357 8.40 7.03 -14.00
N TYR A 358 8.14 7.75 -12.93
CA TYR A 358 6.79 7.81 -12.38
C TYR A 358 6.45 9.17 -11.80
N GLY A 359 5.15 9.47 -11.80
CA GLY A 359 4.55 10.59 -11.09
C GLY A 359 3.30 10.12 -10.36
N ASN A 360 3.11 10.61 -9.14
CA ASN A 360 1.90 10.42 -8.37
C ASN A 360 1.42 11.77 -7.85
N ARG A 361 0.13 12.07 -8.02
CA ARG A 361 -0.53 13.23 -7.44
C ARG A 361 -1.73 12.78 -6.63
N VAL A 362 -1.80 13.21 -5.38
CA VAL A 362 -2.98 13.10 -4.54
C VAL A 362 -3.47 14.49 -4.20
N ASP A 363 -4.72 14.76 -4.55
CA ASP A 363 -5.41 16.02 -4.28
C ASP A 363 -6.64 15.71 -3.43
N ASN A 364 -6.65 16.15 -2.17
CA ASN A 364 -7.72 15.85 -1.23
C ASN A 364 -8.31 17.14 -0.69
N ASP A 365 -9.47 17.50 -1.23
CA ASP A 365 -10.25 18.66 -0.82
C ASP A 365 -11.31 18.28 0.19
N GLN A 366 -11.46 19.12 1.22
CA GLN A 366 -12.41 18.90 2.31
C GLN A 366 -13.17 20.17 2.62
N THR A 367 -14.51 20.08 2.62
CA THR A 367 -15.40 21.18 3.02
C THR A 367 -16.07 20.83 4.34
N LYS A 368 -15.96 21.70 5.34
CA LYS A 368 -16.61 21.51 6.63
C LYS A 368 -18.12 21.60 6.48
N THR A 369 -18.82 20.55 6.82
CA THR A 369 -20.30 20.48 6.71
C THR A 369 -21.00 20.59 8.05
N TYR A 370 -20.31 20.25 9.14
CA TYR A 370 -20.88 20.27 10.47
C TYR A 370 -19.82 20.63 11.52
N HIS A 371 -20.23 21.35 12.54
CA HIS A 371 -19.45 21.63 13.74
C HIS A 371 -20.36 21.52 14.96
N TYR A 372 -19.99 20.63 15.89
CA TYR A 372 -20.67 20.50 17.16
C TYR A 372 -20.29 21.67 18.06
N SER A 373 -21.27 22.34 18.61
CA SER A 373 -21.11 23.37 19.66
C SER A 373 -22.12 23.13 20.76
N THR A 374 -21.66 23.15 22.02
CA THR A 374 -22.51 23.10 23.22
C THR A 374 -23.39 24.32 23.36
N ALA A 375 -23.09 25.40 22.63
CA ALA A 375 -23.86 26.64 22.59
C ALA A 375 -24.95 26.68 21.52
N GLY A 376 -25.25 25.55 20.83
CA GLY A 376 -26.18 25.51 19.70
C GLY A 376 -25.58 26.14 18.45
N THR A 377 -25.99 25.73 17.30
CA THR A 377 -25.77 26.23 15.93
C THR A 377 -24.74 27.33 15.62
N ALA A 378 -23.68 27.51 16.40
CA ALA A 378 -22.59 28.40 16.01
C ALA A 378 -21.93 27.85 14.75
N LEU A 379 -22.16 28.50 13.62
CA LEU A 379 -21.55 28.15 12.32
C LEU A 379 -20.01 28.19 12.37
N CYS A 380 -19.48 28.98 13.32
CA CYS A 380 -18.07 29.07 13.67
C CYS A 380 -17.93 28.80 15.17
N GLY A 381 -16.96 27.98 15.58
CA GLY A 381 -16.60 27.87 16.99
C GLY A 381 -16.22 29.24 17.55
N ALA A 382 -16.63 29.55 18.80
CA ALA A 382 -16.24 30.77 19.48
C ALA A 382 -14.72 30.86 19.53
N GLY A 383 -14.13 31.96 19.06
CA GLY A 383 -12.69 32.17 19.02
C GLY A 383 -11.98 31.62 17.79
N SER A 384 -12.69 31.07 16.82
CA SER A 384 -12.12 30.43 15.65
C SER A 384 -11.79 31.37 14.50
N ALA A 385 -11.98 32.68 14.63
CA ALA A 385 -11.45 33.64 13.69
C ALA A 385 -9.93 33.69 13.84
N GLY A 386 -9.21 32.87 13.10
CA GLY A 386 -7.75 32.87 13.04
C GLY A 386 -7.05 31.62 13.56
N ASN A 387 -7.73 30.68 14.23
CA ASN A 387 -7.03 29.64 15.00
C ASN A 387 -7.29 28.21 14.56
N ASN A 388 -8.10 27.96 13.54
CA ASN A 388 -8.42 26.62 13.10
C ASN A 388 -8.47 26.53 11.59
N ILE A 389 -7.82 25.50 11.09
CA ILE A 389 -7.95 25.03 9.75
C ILE A 389 -9.46 24.83 9.48
N SER A 390 -10.02 25.58 8.53
CA SER A 390 -11.45 25.57 8.21
C SER A 390 -12.36 25.65 9.46
N GLY A 391 -12.30 26.76 10.17
CA GLY A 391 -13.01 26.98 11.46
C GLY A 391 -14.52 26.94 11.37
N CYS A 392 -15.12 27.39 10.26
CA CYS A 392 -16.56 27.52 10.10
C CYS A 392 -17.16 26.48 9.17
N VAL A 393 -18.47 26.24 9.30
CA VAL A 393 -19.20 25.47 8.30
C VAL A 393 -19.17 26.21 6.96
N GLY A 394 -18.81 25.48 5.90
CA GLY A 394 -18.54 26.00 4.56
C GLY A 394 -17.07 26.31 4.27
N ASP A 395 -16.20 26.35 5.28
CA ASP A 395 -14.77 26.53 5.07
C ASP A 395 -14.15 25.29 4.42
N GLN A 396 -13.13 25.54 3.60
CA GLN A 396 -12.43 24.52 2.84
C GLN A 396 -10.98 24.38 3.30
N ARG A 397 -10.48 23.15 3.23
CA ARG A 397 -9.06 22.83 3.38
C ARG A 397 -8.67 21.79 2.34
N GLY A 398 -7.42 21.84 1.90
CA GLY A 398 -6.90 20.92 0.89
C GLY A 398 -5.50 20.45 1.23
N TYR A 399 -5.21 19.24 0.75
CA TYR A 399 -3.93 18.56 0.90
C TYR A 399 -3.50 18.03 -0.46
N LEU A 400 -2.49 18.65 -1.03
CA LEU A 400 -1.92 18.26 -2.31
C LEU A 400 -0.54 17.67 -2.07
N LEU A 401 -0.29 16.46 -2.57
CA LEU A 401 1.03 15.89 -2.70
C LEU A 401 1.31 15.60 -4.16
N ASP A 402 2.44 16.10 -4.64
CA ASP A 402 3.07 15.68 -5.89
C ASP A 402 4.33 14.87 -5.55
N THR A 403 4.42 13.65 -6.08
CA THR A 403 5.65 12.83 -6.05
C THR A 403 6.08 12.57 -7.48
N PHE A 404 7.35 12.83 -7.78
CA PHE A 404 7.98 12.42 -9.04
C PHE A 404 9.24 11.62 -8.74
N GLY A 405 9.49 10.54 -9.50
CA GLY A 405 10.66 9.72 -9.27
C GLY A 405 11.16 8.95 -10.48
N VAL A 406 12.40 8.49 -10.32
CA VAL A 406 13.15 7.68 -11.29
C VAL A 406 13.77 6.51 -10.55
N ASP A 407 13.66 5.30 -11.10
CA ASP A 407 14.35 4.09 -10.62
C ASP A 407 15.04 3.44 -11.83
N VAL A 408 16.34 3.18 -11.68
CA VAL A 408 17.16 2.54 -12.73
C VAL A 408 17.93 1.42 -12.10
N ASN A 409 17.85 0.24 -12.70
CA ASN A 409 18.63 -0.91 -12.25
C ASN A 409 19.02 -1.83 -13.41
N ASN A 410 20.13 -2.55 -13.22
CA ASN A 410 20.60 -3.60 -14.10
C ASN A 410 21.00 -4.84 -13.31
N THR A 411 20.80 -6.01 -13.87
CA THR A 411 21.32 -7.26 -13.33
C THR A 411 22.25 -7.92 -14.33
N SER A 412 23.52 -8.08 -13.95
CA SER A 412 24.53 -8.80 -14.71
C SER A 412 24.75 -10.19 -14.12
N ARG A 413 24.69 -11.22 -14.98
CA ARG A 413 24.84 -12.62 -14.57
C ARG A 413 26.13 -13.20 -15.16
N PHE A 414 26.84 -13.98 -14.36
CA PHE A 414 28.06 -14.67 -14.81
C PHE A 414 28.37 -15.86 -13.93
N ASN A 415 29.09 -16.84 -14.46
CA ASN A 415 29.52 -18.03 -13.73
C ASN A 415 31.03 -18.04 -13.55
N ILE A 416 31.47 -18.43 -12.35
CA ILE A 416 32.89 -18.68 -12.03
C ILE A 416 32.99 -20.09 -11.44
N GLY A 417 33.41 -21.08 -12.26
CA GLY A 417 33.35 -22.47 -11.87
C GLY A 417 31.90 -22.90 -11.55
N GLU A 418 31.66 -23.44 -10.37
CA GLU A 418 30.32 -23.84 -9.91
C GLU A 418 29.51 -22.68 -9.29
N TRP A 419 30.09 -21.50 -9.19
CA TRP A 419 29.43 -20.32 -8.66
C TRP A 419 28.61 -19.63 -9.77
N ARG A 420 27.30 -19.51 -9.54
CA ARG A 420 26.39 -18.71 -10.38
C ARG A 420 26.16 -17.38 -9.68
N ASN A 421 26.52 -16.31 -10.36
CA ASN A 421 26.50 -14.97 -9.77
C ASN A 421 25.48 -14.09 -10.51
N ALA A 422 24.78 -13.27 -9.76
CA ALA A 422 23.96 -12.16 -10.25
C ALA A 422 24.30 -10.90 -9.46
N VAL A 423 24.80 -9.88 -10.14
CA VAL A 423 25.06 -8.56 -9.56
C VAL A 423 23.97 -7.63 -10.03
N THR A 424 23.13 -7.17 -9.09
CA THR A 424 22.10 -6.15 -9.34
C THR A 424 22.57 -4.83 -8.76
N TYR A 425 22.59 -3.79 -9.59
CA TYR A 425 23.02 -2.45 -9.18
C TYR A 425 22.11 -1.40 -9.81
N GLY A 426 22.00 -0.25 -9.15
CA GLY A 426 21.12 0.79 -9.62
C GLY A 426 21.12 2.02 -8.74
N PHE A 427 20.28 2.97 -9.13
CA PHE A 427 20.00 4.16 -8.36
C PHE A 427 18.53 4.55 -8.49
N ASP A 428 18.04 5.26 -7.48
CA ASP A 428 16.72 5.87 -7.49
C ASP A 428 16.77 7.28 -6.90
N VAL A 429 15.85 8.11 -7.35
CA VAL A 429 15.59 9.42 -6.80
C VAL A 429 14.12 9.71 -6.86
N PHE A 430 13.58 10.31 -5.79
CA PHE A 430 12.23 10.86 -5.81
C PHE A 430 12.16 12.19 -5.06
N ASN A 431 11.20 13.02 -5.49
CA ASN A 431 10.88 14.29 -4.88
C ASN A 431 9.41 14.29 -4.46
N ASP A 432 9.15 14.63 -3.22
CA ASP A 432 7.82 14.83 -2.64
C ASP A 432 7.62 16.33 -2.41
N LYS A 433 6.50 16.87 -2.90
CA LYS A 433 6.11 18.26 -2.67
C LYS A 433 4.72 18.33 -2.07
N VAL A 434 4.65 18.73 -0.81
CA VAL A 434 3.40 18.90 -0.07
C VAL A 434 2.98 20.37 -0.15
N LYS A 435 1.73 20.60 -0.53
CA LYS A 435 1.08 21.91 -0.44
C LYS A 435 -0.23 21.74 0.32
N THR A 436 -0.50 22.66 1.20
CA THR A 436 -1.73 22.68 1.97
C THR A 436 -2.44 24.00 1.76
N PHE A 437 -3.75 23.94 1.79
CA PHE A 437 -4.64 25.06 1.55
C PHE A 437 -5.66 25.16 2.68
N ASP A 438 -6.00 26.40 3.07
CA ASP A 438 -7.10 26.74 3.96
C ASP A 438 -7.80 27.99 3.41
N SER A 439 -9.13 27.97 3.27
CA SER A 439 -9.91 29.04 2.65
C SER A 439 -9.86 30.35 3.41
N ARG A 440 -9.43 30.36 4.69
CA ARG A 440 -9.23 31.53 5.50
C ARG A 440 -7.79 32.02 5.52
N GLY A 441 -6.90 31.38 4.77
CA GLY A 441 -5.48 31.73 4.72
C GLY A 441 -4.69 31.32 5.97
N ASN A 442 -5.25 30.45 6.85
CA ASN A 442 -4.52 29.92 7.98
C ASN A 442 -3.44 28.93 7.49
N SER A 443 -2.31 28.92 8.16
CA SER A 443 -1.34 27.85 7.92
C SER A 443 -1.92 26.52 8.42
N ASN A 444 -1.78 25.48 7.59
CA ASN A 444 -2.15 24.14 8.00
C ASN A 444 -1.08 23.58 8.94
N ILE A 445 -1.27 23.79 10.22
CA ILE A 445 -0.30 23.45 11.25
C ILE A 445 0.01 21.97 11.38
N THR A 446 -0.98 21.11 11.07
CA THR A 446 -0.83 19.65 11.24
C THR A 446 -0.29 18.96 10.00
N THR A 447 -0.37 19.60 8.82
CA THR A 447 0.22 19.12 7.57
C THR A 447 0.92 20.29 6.88
N PRO A 448 2.15 20.61 7.27
CA PRO A 448 2.89 21.75 6.74
C PRO A 448 3.26 21.58 5.28
N SER A 449 3.36 22.70 4.55
CA SER A 449 3.88 22.69 3.19
C SER A 449 5.39 22.55 3.20
N GLY A 450 5.94 21.74 2.31
CA GLY A 450 7.35 21.50 2.21
C GLY A 450 7.72 20.62 1.02
N GLU A 451 9.01 20.44 0.82
CA GLU A 451 9.56 19.64 -0.25
C GLU A 451 10.68 18.75 0.29
N ARG A 452 10.70 17.50 -0.16
CA ARG A 452 11.73 16.53 0.23
C ARG A 452 12.22 15.77 -0.99
N THR A 453 13.53 15.75 -1.19
CA THR A 453 14.19 14.90 -2.17
C THR A 453 14.95 13.79 -1.47
N VAL A 454 14.79 12.57 -1.96
CA VAL A 454 15.53 11.40 -1.49
C VAL A 454 16.17 10.73 -2.68
N SER A 455 17.45 10.43 -2.59
CA SER A 455 18.22 9.76 -3.63
C SER A 455 19.10 8.67 -3.05
N GLY A 456 19.41 7.65 -3.83
CA GLY A 456 20.29 6.59 -3.39
C GLY A 456 20.78 5.70 -4.51
N GLY A 457 21.89 5.02 -4.24
CA GLY A 457 22.48 4.04 -5.14
C GLY A 457 22.82 2.76 -4.41
N PHE A 458 22.70 1.63 -5.09
CA PHE A 458 22.91 0.31 -4.48
C PHE A 458 23.65 -0.67 -5.37
N VAL A 459 24.26 -1.66 -4.75
CA VAL A 459 24.80 -2.86 -5.38
C VAL A 459 24.43 -4.07 -4.53
N GLN A 460 23.98 -5.15 -5.16
CA GLN A 460 23.67 -6.43 -4.55
C GLN A 460 24.32 -7.55 -5.35
N LEU A 461 25.04 -8.44 -4.68
CA LEU A 461 25.53 -9.70 -5.21
C LEU A 461 24.67 -10.84 -4.64
N LYS A 462 24.03 -11.62 -5.52
CA LYS A 462 23.44 -12.92 -5.20
C LYS A 462 24.29 -13.99 -5.84
N THR A 463 24.86 -14.88 -5.04
CA THR A 463 25.74 -15.95 -5.51
C THR A 463 25.28 -17.30 -4.97
N ASN A 464 25.23 -18.29 -5.88
CA ASN A 464 24.84 -19.66 -5.56
C ASN A 464 25.99 -20.60 -5.88
N TYR A 465 26.41 -21.39 -4.89
CA TYR A 465 27.33 -22.50 -5.11
C TYR A 465 26.56 -23.79 -5.24
N SER A 466 26.67 -24.39 -6.45
CA SER A 466 25.88 -25.58 -6.78
C SER A 466 24.37 -25.36 -6.52
N SER A 467 23.69 -26.28 -5.85
CA SER A 467 22.25 -26.19 -5.47
C SER A 467 22.01 -26.04 -3.96
N TRP A 468 23.08 -25.99 -3.16
CA TRP A 468 22.94 -26.11 -1.71
C TRP A 468 23.31 -24.85 -0.93
N LEU A 469 24.04 -23.89 -1.52
CA LEU A 469 24.46 -22.66 -0.83
C LEU A 469 24.05 -21.44 -1.63
N GLU A 470 23.38 -20.49 -0.99
CA GLU A 470 23.10 -19.16 -1.52
C GLU A 470 23.59 -18.08 -0.55
N VAL A 471 24.31 -17.10 -1.08
CA VAL A 471 24.76 -15.92 -0.34
C VAL A 471 24.29 -14.65 -1.05
N ILE A 472 23.70 -13.73 -0.27
CA ILE A 472 23.30 -12.40 -0.78
C ILE A 472 24.06 -11.37 0.05
N GLY A 473 24.85 -10.51 -0.61
CA GLY A 473 25.48 -9.35 -0.01
C GLY A 473 25.02 -8.08 -0.71
N ALA A 474 24.67 -7.04 0.04
CA ALA A 474 24.29 -5.77 -0.56
C ALA A 474 24.78 -4.57 0.24
N LEU A 475 24.96 -3.47 -0.45
CA LEU A 475 25.34 -2.18 0.12
C LEU A 475 24.58 -1.09 -0.60
N ARG A 476 24.02 -0.15 0.16
CA ARG A 476 23.32 1.01 -0.37
C ARG A 476 23.74 2.28 0.36
N TYR A 477 23.87 3.35 -0.40
CA TYR A 477 24.02 4.72 0.10
C TYR A 477 22.76 5.52 -0.22
N ASP A 478 22.18 6.19 0.78
CA ASP A 478 21.03 7.09 0.65
C ASP A 478 21.39 8.48 1.15
N HIS A 479 20.81 9.49 0.50
CA HIS A 479 20.87 10.91 0.88
C HIS A 479 19.47 11.51 0.82
N TYR A 480 19.12 12.38 1.80
CA TYR A 480 17.90 13.17 1.75
C TYR A 480 18.18 14.65 2.00
N GLU A 481 17.32 15.46 1.42
CA GLU A 481 17.23 16.90 1.66
C GLU A 481 15.74 17.27 1.79
N LEU A 482 15.41 18.06 2.82
CA LEU A 482 14.07 18.50 3.15
C LEU A 482 14.08 20.00 3.39
N ASN A 483 13.17 20.74 2.75
CA ASN A 483 13.04 22.18 2.83
C ASN A 483 11.58 22.59 3.11
N SER A 484 11.37 23.57 3.98
CA SER A 484 10.07 24.20 4.15
C SER A 484 9.70 25.05 2.94
N SER A 485 8.42 25.05 2.56
CA SER A 485 7.91 25.92 1.50
C SER A 485 6.72 26.78 1.96
N GLY A 486 6.51 26.89 3.27
CA GLY A 486 5.42 27.65 3.86
C GLY A 486 5.84 28.99 4.45
N THR A 487 4.84 29.83 4.73
CA THR A 487 5.00 31.12 5.42
C THR A 487 4.63 31.04 6.90
N ALA A 488 4.41 29.84 7.44
CA ALA A 488 4.06 29.66 8.84
C ALA A 488 5.19 30.15 9.76
N VAL A 489 4.84 30.93 10.77
CA VAL A 489 5.83 31.47 11.74
C VAL A 489 6.53 30.32 12.45
N GLY A 490 7.84 30.35 12.48
CA GLY A 490 8.68 29.30 13.09
C GLY A 490 9.09 28.16 12.15
N VAL A 491 8.54 28.08 10.94
CA VAL A 491 8.90 27.07 9.90
C VAL A 491 9.46 27.66 8.62
N ASN A 492 9.64 28.97 8.56
CA ASN A 492 10.27 29.62 7.41
C ASN A 492 11.76 29.32 7.36
N ASN A 493 12.27 28.94 6.18
CA ASN A 493 13.68 28.61 5.94
C ASN A 493 14.22 27.45 6.79
N VAL A 494 13.34 26.51 7.18
CA VAL A 494 13.76 25.27 7.83
C VAL A 494 14.28 24.32 6.75
N SER A 495 15.50 23.82 6.93
CA SER A 495 16.07 22.76 6.11
C SER A 495 16.64 21.65 6.99
N SER A 496 16.59 20.42 6.49
CA SER A 496 17.15 19.23 7.14
C SER A 496 17.73 18.32 6.06
N SER A 497 18.87 17.71 6.32
CA SER A 497 19.50 16.76 5.40
C SER A 497 20.23 15.67 6.17
N GLY A 498 20.51 14.56 5.51
CA GLY A 498 21.30 13.48 6.08
C GLY A 498 21.57 12.37 5.07
N ASP A 499 22.48 11.51 5.44
CA ASP A 499 22.92 10.40 4.60
C ASP A 499 23.16 9.13 5.42
N ARG A 500 23.17 7.97 4.74
CA ARG A 500 23.38 6.68 5.37
C ARG A 500 23.90 5.63 4.40
N LEU A 501 24.82 4.80 4.90
CA LEU A 501 25.23 3.55 4.27
C LEU A 501 24.55 2.37 4.96
N SER A 502 23.80 1.56 4.21
CA SER A 502 22.98 0.44 4.72
C SER A 502 23.47 -0.90 4.14
N PRO A 503 24.09 -1.78 4.95
CA PRO A 503 24.52 -3.10 4.53
C PRO A 503 23.43 -4.15 4.66
N LYS A 504 23.56 -5.23 3.86
CA LYS A 504 22.79 -6.49 4.03
C LYS A 504 23.68 -7.69 3.75
N ILE A 505 23.48 -8.74 4.52
CA ILE A 505 24.02 -10.06 4.26
C ILE A 505 23.00 -11.15 4.59
N THR A 506 22.82 -12.11 3.69
CA THR A 506 21.93 -13.26 3.88
C THR A 506 22.66 -14.52 3.46
N LEU A 507 22.56 -15.56 4.26
CA LEU A 507 23.14 -16.87 4.00
C LEU A 507 22.05 -17.94 4.09
N GLY A 508 21.83 -18.68 3.02
CA GLY A 508 20.90 -19.81 2.94
C GLY A 508 21.61 -21.10 2.57
N VAL A 509 21.22 -22.16 3.22
CA VAL A 509 21.79 -23.50 3.00
C VAL A 509 20.66 -24.47 2.72
N THR A 510 20.78 -25.30 1.69
CA THR A 510 19.81 -26.35 1.33
C THR A 510 20.46 -27.73 1.53
N PRO A 511 20.56 -28.22 2.77
CA PRO A 511 21.27 -29.49 3.04
C PRO A 511 20.55 -30.70 2.48
N VAL A 512 19.24 -30.62 2.32
CA VAL A 512 18.36 -31.61 1.68
C VAL A 512 17.40 -30.88 0.77
N ALA A 513 17.07 -31.47 -0.36
CA ALA A 513 16.11 -30.88 -1.31
C ALA A 513 14.80 -30.52 -0.60
N GLY A 514 14.33 -29.30 -0.78
CA GLY A 514 13.09 -28.80 -0.17
C GLY A 514 13.22 -28.25 1.26
N PHE A 515 14.37 -28.30 1.90
CA PHE A 515 14.61 -27.72 3.23
C PHE A 515 15.74 -26.69 3.16
N THR A 516 15.37 -25.41 3.32
CA THR A 516 16.32 -24.29 3.19
C THR A 516 16.24 -23.38 4.41
N PRO A 517 17.02 -23.63 5.47
CA PRO A 517 17.26 -22.65 6.53
C PRO A 517 18.12 -21.49 6.01
N TYR A 518 17.87 -20.29 6.57
CA TYR A 518 18.68 -19.11 6.29
C TYR A 518 18.81 -18.19 7.48
N VAL A 519 19.84 -17.35 7.45
CA VAL A 519 20.05 -16.25 8.38
C VAL A 519 20.27 -14.96 7.59
N SER A 520 19.77 -13.85 8.11
CA SER A 520 19.90 -12.55 7.45
C SER A 520 20.17 -11.44 8.46
N TYR A 521 21.05 -10.53 8.08
CA TYR A 521 21.20 -9.22 8.69
C TYR A 521 20.99 -8.16 7.62
N ALA A 522 20.11 -7.18 7.89
CA ALA A 522 19.83 -6.09 6.97
C ALA A 522 19.60 -4.80 7.74
N GLU A 523 20.20 -3.70 7.27
CA GLU A 523 19.88 -2.37 7.75
C GLU A 523 18.90 -1.67 6.82
N GLY A 524 17.98 -0.92 7.40
CA GLY A 524 17.01 -0.09 6.71
C GLY A 524 17.12 1.35 7.17
N TYR A 525 16.85 2.28 6.26
CA TYR A 525 16.94 3.70 6.49
C TYR A 525 15.62 4.39 6.17
N ARG A 526 15.21 5.36 7.02
CA ARG A 526 14.04 6.21 6.78
C ARG A 526 14.38 7.67 7.10
N ALA A 527 14.37 8.50 6.06
CA ALA A 527 14.43 9.95 6.22
C ALA A 527 13.20 10.46 6.97
N PRO A 528 13.31 11.51 7.80
CA PRO A 528 12.17 12.18 8.41
C PRO A 528 11.17 12.64 7.35
N SER A 529 9.89 12.65 7.68
CA SER A 529 8.85 13.18 6.80
C SER A 529 8.76 14.70 6.91
N ILE A 530 8.13 15.32 5.90
CA ILE A 530 7.84 16.76 5.92
C ILE A 530 6.99 17.11 7.15
N SER A 531 5.98 16.30 7.47
CA SER A 531 5.10 16.54 8.62
C SER A 531 5.83 16.42 9.97
N GLU A 532 6.68 15.41 10.14
CA GLU A 532 7.44 15.23 11.40
C GLU A 532 8.42 16.38 11.66
N THR A 533 9.04 16.87 10.58
CA THR A 533 10.06 17.92 10.68
C THR A 533 9.47 19.32 10.85
N LEU A 534 8.35 19.61 10.16
CA LEU A 534 7.84 20.97 9.99
C LEU A 534 6.54 21.26 10.75
N ILE A 535 5.91 20.29 11.42
CA ILE A 535 4.67 20.51 12.16
C ILE A 535 4.84 21.63 13.18
N ALA A 536 3.92 22.61 13.19
CA ALA A 536 3.99 23.78 14.05
C ALA A 536 2.61 24.37 14.30
N GLY A 537 2.46 25.15 15.38
CA GLY A 537 1.25 25.91 15.70
C GLY A 537 0.29 25.24 16.67
N GLY A 538 -0.86 25.88 16.94
CA GLY A 538 -1.82 25.47 17.96
C GLY A 538 -2.71 24.32 17.56
N HIS A 539 -2.79 23.28 18.38
CA HIS A 539 -3.80 22.23 18.22
C HIS A 539 -5.18 22.77 18.60
N ALA A 540 -6.15 22.60 17.72
CA ALA A 540 -7.50 23.08 17.92
C ALA A 540 -8.10 22.60 19.25
N SER A 541 -8.68 23.50 20.02
CA SER A 541 -9.53 23.15 21.15
C SER A 541 -10.95 22.86 20.66
N GLY A 542 -11.51 21.74 21.03
CA GLY A 542 -12.92 21.43 20.76
C GLY A 542 -13.89 22.28 21.58
N GLY A 543 -13.77 23.63 21.55
CA GLY A 543 -14.67 24.57 22.23
C GLY A 543 -14.36 24.84 23.71
N GLY A 544 -13.23 24.37 24.24
CA GLY A 544 -12.71 24.72 25.55
C GLY A 544 -11.90 26.03 25.56
N PRO A 545 -11.53 26.55 26.71
CA PRO A 545 -10.70 27.74 26.81
C PRO A 545 -9.34 27.47 26.15
N THR A 546 -8.88 28.41 25.32
CA THR A 546 -7.54 28.37 24.73
C THR A 546 -6.53 28.71 25.78
N PHE A 547 -5.65 27.78 26.13
CA PHE A 547 -4.69 27.96 27.21
C PHE A 547 -3.32 28.44 26.77
N VAL A 548 -2.99 28.32 25.45
CA VAL A 548 -1.67 28.64 24.93
C VAL A 548 -1.79 29.41 23.63
N THR A 549 -0.99 30.49 23.53
CA THR A 549 -0.69 31.12 22.25
C THR A 549 0.64 30.56 21.72
N CYS A 550 0.62 29.98 20.54
CA CYS A 550 1.80 29.40 19.92
C CYS A 550 2.68 30.47 19.26
N ALA A 551 3.90 30.09 18.86
CA ALA A 551 4.85 31.01 18.27
C ALA A 551 4.38 31.61 16.93
N ASP A 552 3.48 30.94 16.21
CA ASP A 552 2.84 31.42 14.99
C ASP A 552 1.61 32.32 15.24
N GLY A 553 1.33 32.67 16.50
CA GLY A 553 0.18 33.48 16.91
C GLY A 553 -1.13 32.68 17.01
N THR A 554 -1.15 31.40 16.66
CA THR A 554 -2.34 30.55 16.85
C THR A 554 -2.55 30.23 18.31
N ALA A 555 -3.80 30.09 18.73
CA ALA A 555 -4.13 29.70 20.10
C ALA A 555 -4.75 28.28 20.09
N GLY A 556 -4.40 27.45 21.07
CA GLY A 556 -4.86 26.06 21.15
C GLY A 556 -4.80 25.46 22.55
N LEU A 557 -5.16 24.19 22.67
CA LEU A 557 -4.94 23.39 23.88
C LEU A 557 -3.46 23.15 24.13
N PHE A 558 -2.70 22.97 23.07
CA PHE A 558 -1.25 22.78 23.08
C PHE A 558 -0.66 23.22 21.74
N CYS A 559 0.65 23.37 21.70
CA CYS A 559 1.37 23.75 20.50
C CYS A 559 2.23 22.61 19.98
N PHE A 560 2.28 22.47 18.67
CA PHE A 560 3.34 21.70 18.00
C PHE A 560 4.56 22.59 17.77
N LEU A 561 5.72 21.99 17.91
CA LEU A 561 7.01 22.64 17.65
C LEU A 561 7.72 21.90 16.51
N PRO A 562 8.24 22.61 15.49
CA PRO A 562 9.02 22.00 14.42
C PRO A 562 10.35 21.48 14.97
N ASN A 563 10.87 20.40 14.36
CA ASN A 563 12.19 19.89 14.73
C ASN A 563 13.05 19.64 13.48
N PRO A 564 13.83 20.61 13.02
CA PRO A 564 14.74 20.46 11.89
C PRO A 564 15.93 19.55 12.21
N ASN A 565 16.17 19.20 13.46
CA ASN A 565 17.30 18.39 13.90
C ASN A 565 16.95 16.90 14.00
N LEU A 566 15.82 16.48 13.45
CA LEU A 566 15.48 15.06 13.40
C LEU A 566 16.53 14.30 12.60
N ARG A 567 17.02 13.22 13.21
CA ARG A 567 17.86 12.24 12.54
C ARG A 567 17.00 11.18 11.90
N ALA A 568 17.52 10.55 10.84
CA ALA A 568 16.87 9.44 10.18
C ALA A 568 16.79 8.21 11.10
N GLU A 569 15.70 7.46 11.01
CA GLU A 569 15.56 6.16 11.68
C GLU A 569 16.40 5.10 10.97
N VAL A 570 16.99 4.20 11.75
CA VAL A 570 17.77 3.07 11.24
C VAL A 570 17.26 1.77 11.85
N GLY A 571 16.63 0.95 11.05
CA GLY A 571 16.24 -0.41 11.44
C GLY A 571 17.38 -1.40 11.23
N LYS A 572 17.79 -2.13 12.26
CA LYS A 572 18.83 -3.17 12.24
C LYS A 572 18.19 -4.53 12.49
N ASN A 573 17.82 -5.21 11.41
CA ASN A 573 17.04 -6.43 11.47
C ASN A 573 17.92 -7.67 11.38
N LYS A 574 17.66 -8.60 12.27
CA LYS A 574 18.28 -9.94 12.35
C LYS A 574 17.19 -10.96 12.17
N GLU A 575 17.37 -11.88 11.24
CA GLU A 575 16.36 -12.91 10.93
C GLU A 575 16.98 -14.30 10.89
N VAL A 576 16.19 -15.27 11.33
CA VAL A 576 16.42 -16.70 11.13
C VAL A 576 15.16 -17.27 10.52
N GLY A 577 15.26 -17.88 9.36
CA GLY A 577 14.10 -18.42 8.66
C GLY A 577 14.35 -19.83 8.12
N ILE A 578 13.25 -20.49 7.77
CA ILE A 578 13.22 -21.81 7.14
C ILE A 578 12.18 -21.78 6.04
N ASN A 579 12.58 -22.16 4.82
CA ASN A 579 11.67 -22.41 3.70
C ASN A 579 11.54 -23.92 3.49
N LEU A 580 10.30 -24.41 3.40
CA LEU A 580 9.98 -25.81 3.10
C LEU A 580 9.21 -25.89 1.78
N LYS A 581 9.69 -26.74 0.86
CA LYS A 581 9.15 -26.88 -0.49
C LYS A 581 9.15 -28.36 -0.90
N TYR A 582 8.01 -29.00 -0.71
CA TYR A 582 7.84 -30.42 -1.02
C TYR A 582 6.67 -30.65 -1.95
N ASN A 583 6.80 -31.61 -2.84
CA ASN A 583 5.75 -32.16 -3.69
C ASN A 583 5.57 -33.62 -3.35
N ASP A 584 4.42 -34.20 -3.67
CA ASP A 584 4.10 -35.60 -3.47
C ASP A 584 4.31 -36.09 -2.03
N VAL A 585 3.83 -35.27 -1.04
CA VAL A 585 4.08 -35.51 0.40
C VAL A 585 3.20 -36.63 0.93
N PHE A 586 1.89 -36.57 0.65
CA PHE A 586 0.89 -37.54 1.11
C PHE A 586 0.19 -38.23 -0.04
N THR A 587 0.01 -37.50 -1.16
CA THR A 587 -0.65 -38.02 -2.37
C THR A 587 0.09 -37.54 -3.61
N SER A 588 0.06 -38.31 -4.69
CA SER A 588 0.66 -37.91 -5.96
C SER A 588 0.04 -36.62 -6.48
N GLY A 589 0.85 -35.63 -6.79
CA GLY A 589 0.46 -34.33 -7.28
C GLY A 589 0.10 -33.30 -6.20
N ASP A 590 0.25 -33.65 -4.92
CA ASP A 590 0.12 -32.66 -3.85
C ASP A 590 1.35 -31.77 -3.71
N SER A 591 1.21 -30.67 -3.01
CA SER A 591 2.32 -29.76 -2.73
C SER A 591 2.20 -29.13 -1.34
N PHE A 592 3.33 -29.06 -0.65
CA PHE A 592 3.46 -28.40 0.64
C PHE A 592 4.51 -27.29 0.54
N ARG A 593 4.12 -26.10 0.99
CA ARG A 593 4.96 -24.91 1.06
C ARG A 593 4.86 -24.31 2.45
N ALA A 594 5.99 -23.96 3.04
CA ALA A 594 5.98 -23.27 4.33
C ALA A 594 7.16 -22.32 4.47
N LYS A 595 6.92 -21.20 5.09
CA LYS A 595 7.93 -20.24 5.54
C LYS A 595 7.75 -20.00 7.03
N PHE A 596 8.81 -20.18 7.78
CA PHE A 596 8.88 -19.83 9.20
C PHE A 596 9.98 -18.80 9.38
N ASN A 597 9.72 -17.76 10.13
CA ASN A 597 10.68 -16.70 10.34
C ASN A 597 10.63 -16.18 11.76
N PHE A 598 11.78 -16.10 12.41
CA PHE A 598 11.98 -15.35 13.64
C PHE A 598 12.78 -14.09 13.31
N PHE A 599 12.32 -12.95 13.78
CA PHE A 599 12.97 -11.68 13.52
C PHE A 599 13.18 -10.87 14.81
N ARG A 600 14.22 -10.03 14.79
CA ARG A 600 14.45 -8.96 15.74
C ARG A 600 14.96 -7.74 15.00
N ASN A 601 14.22 -6.64 15.10
CA ASN A 601 14.57 -5.34 14.55
C ASN A 601 14.86 -4.37 15.71
N ASP A 602 16.10 -3.93 15.80
CA ASP A 602 16.51 -2.86 16.71
C ASP A 602 16.46 -1.56 15.88
N VAL A 603 15.57 -0.62 16.22
CA VAL A 603 15.38 0.63 15.49
C VAL A 603 16.02 1.75 16.29
N ASP A 604 17.12 2.29 15.77
CA ASP A 604 17.81 3.45 16.34
C ASP A 604 17.12 4.74 15.88
N ASP A 605 17.19 5.77 16.72
CA ASP A 605 16.66 7.10 16.44
C ASP A 605 15.16 7.12 16.08
N TYR A 606 14.37 6.23 16.68
CA TYR A 606 12.93 6.13 16.45
C TYR A 606 12.25 7.49 16.65
N ILE A 607 11.53 7.98 15.63
CA ILE A 607 10.86 9.28 15.66
C ILE A 607 9.46 9.10 16.24
N ASP A 608 9.16 9.82 17.32
CA ASP A 608 7.84 9.83 17.94
C ASP A 608 7.46 11.22 18.41
N LEU A 609 6.15 11.45 18.59
CA LEU A 609 5.61 12.70 19.10
C LEU A 609 5.63 12.68 20.63
N VAL A 610 6.40 13.54 21.22
CA VAL A 610 6.57 13.60 22.68
C VAL A 610 6.17 14.97 23.23
N ALA A 611 5.64 14.98 24.46
CA ALA A 611 5.45 16.21 25.21
C ALA A 611 6.82 16.81 25.55
N SER A 612 7.00 18.09 25.27
CA SER A 612 8.20 18.80 25.67
C SER A 612 8.23 19.08 27.18
N THR A 613 9.40 19.41 27.69
CA THR A 613 9.55 19.90 29.08
C THR A 613 8.65 21.10 29.31
N PRO A 614 8.00 21.22 30.49
CA PRO A 614 7.16 22.36 30.81
C PRO A 614 7.92 23.70 30.69
N VAL A 615 7.30 24.67 30.04
CA VAL A 615 7.84 26.03 29.88
C VAL A 615 6.93 27.05 30.55
N LEU A 616 7.51 28.09 31.12
CA LEU A 616 6.77 29.23 31.66
C LEU A 616 6.21 30.06 30.48
N VAL A 617 4.90 30.14 30.39
CA VAL A 617 4.21 30.92 29.34
C VAL A 617 3.48 32.08 29.98
N ASN A 618 3.69 33.28 29.46
CA ASN A 618 2.94 34.45 29.85
C ASN A 618 1.59 34.46 29.15
N TYR A 619 0.53 34.67 29.85
CA TYR A 619 -0.82 34.79 29.29
C TYR A 619 -1.53 36.02 29.85
N VAL A 620 -2.55 36.51 29.14
CA VAL A 620 -3.43 37.57 29.59
C VAL A 620 -4.85 37.00 29.70
N PHE A 621 -5.38 36.93 30.88
CA PHE A 621 -6.75 36.50 31.14
C PHE A 621 -7.57 37.65 31.72
N MET A 622 -8.67 38.03 31.08
CA MET A 622 -9.52 39.17 31.44
C MET A 622 -8.72 40.45 31.65
N GLY A 623 -7.75 40.73 30.77
CA GLY A 623 -6.89 41.91 30.84
C GLY A 623 -5.82 41.89 31.93
N ARG A 624 -5.65 40.82 32.67
CA ARG A 624 -4.60 40.63 33.68
C ARG A 624 -3.48 39.73 33.16
N PRO A 625 -2.23 40.19 33.13
CA PRO A 625 -1.11 39.33 32.81
C PRO A 625 -0.88 38.28 33.89
N GLY A 626 -0.60 37.09 33.50
CA GLY A 626 -0.22 35.96 34.36
C GLY A 626 0.84 35.11 33.71
N THR A 627 1.48 34.27 34.49
CA THR A 627 2.45 33.27 34.01
C THR A 627 1.99 31.89 34.47
N ILE A 628 1.93 30.93 33.55
CA ILE A 628 1.59 29.55 33.84
C ILE A 628 2.73 28.64 33.37
N LEU A 629 3.01 27.59 34.15
CA LEU A 629 3.88 26.52 33.69
C LEU A 629 3.06 25.65 32.73
N ASN A 630 3.41 25.71 31.44
CA ASN A 630 2.71 24.96 30.42
C ASN A 630 3.54 23.74 29.99
N SER A 631 2.97 22.56 30.17
CA SER A 631 3.51 21.27 29.70
C SER A 631 2.91 20.84 28.37
N ASN A 632 2.13 21.69 27.71
CA ASN A 632 1.35 21.33 26.52
C ASN A 632 2.06 21.72 25.21
N PHE A 633 3.34 21.44 25.10
CA PHE A 633 4.10 21.52 23.87
C PHE A 633 4.45 20.11 23.42
N TYR A 634 4.22 19.84 22.15
CA TYR A 634 4.53 18.56 21.52
C TYR A 634 5.49 18.75 20.37
N GLN A 635 6.46 17.88 20.26
CA GLN A 635 7.47 17.89 19.21
C GLN A 635 7.82 16.48 18.80
N TYR A 636 7.97 16.24 17.51
CA TYR A 636 8.60 14.99 17.04
C TYR A 636 10.07 14.99 17.44
N GLN A 637 10.50 13.95 18.10
CA GLN A 637 11.87 13.78 18.56
C GLN A 637 12.36 12.37 18.26
N ASN A 638 13.67 12.23 18.08
CA ASN A 638 14.29 10.91 18.12
C ASN A 638 14.27 10.46 19.59
N ILE A 639 13.34 9.58 19.90
CA ILE A 639 13.29 8.93 21.21
C ILE A 639 14.33 7.80 21.26
N ALA A 640 14.48 7.21 22.44
CA ALA A 640 15.34 6.04 22.58
C ALA A 640 14.97 4.92 21.60
N ASN A 641 15.95 4.04 21.38
CA ASN A 641 15.84 2.92 20.47
C ASN A 641 14.61 2.06 20.76
N ALA A 642 13.93 1.65 19.70
CA ALA A 642 12.86 0.67 19.79
C ALA A 642 13.38 -0.73 19.46
N LYS A 643 12.92 -1.73 20.19
CA LYS A 643 13.18 -3.15 19.92
C LYS A 643 11.89 -3.83 19.52
N ILE A 644 11.84 -4.43 18.35
CA ILE A 644 10.69 -5.18 17.85
C ILE A 644 11.14 -6.59 17.50
N GLU A 645 10.48 -7.61 18.04
CA GLU A 645 10.81 -8.99 17.77
C GLU A 645 9.54 -9.85 17.65
N GLY A 646 9.65 -10.94 16.91
CA GLY A 646 8.48 -11.80 16.69
C GLY A 646 8.77 -13.05 15.88
N PHE A 647 7.72 -13.85 15.76
CA PHE A 647 7.68 -15.06 14.96
C PHE A 647 6.54 -14.98 13.95
N GLU A 648 6.82 -15.40 12.73
CA GLU A 648 5.86 -15.50 11.63
C GLU A 648 5.90 -16.90 11.04
N ALA A 649 4.72 -17.40 10.67
CA ALA A 649 4.56 -18.65 9.95
C ALA A 649 3.56 -18.45 8.81
N GLU A 650 3.88 -18.95 7.64
CA GLU A 650 3.00 -19.00 6.48
C GLU A 650 3.12 -20.37 5.83
N THR A 651 2.02 -21.11 5.78
CA THR A 651 2.01 -22.47 5.24
C THR A 651 0.88 -22.66 4.26
N ALA A 652 1.09 -23.47 3.25
CA ALA A 652 0.08 -23.84 2.29
C ALA A 652 0.26 -25.30 1.87
N TYR A 653 -0.81 -26.05 1.92
CA TYR A 653 -0.91 -27.41 1.40
C TYR A 653 -2.01 -27.49 0.36
N ASP A 654 -1.74 -28.09 -0.78
CA ASP A 654 -2.70 -28.29 -1.86
C ASP A 654 -2.67 -29.76 -2.33
N ALA A 655 -3.75 -30.46 -2.11
CA ALA A 655 -3.98 -31.84 -2.56
C ALA A 655 -4.78 -31.91 -3.89
N GLY A 656 -4.90 -30.79 -4.59
CA GLY A 656 -5.70 -30.72 -5.83
C GLY A 656 -7.20 -30.62 -5.56
N LEU A 657 -7.81 -31.60 -4.87
CA LEU A 657 -9.22 -31.60 -4.48
C LEU A 657 -9.52 -30.63 -3.33
N TRP A 658 -8.60 -30.54 -2.39
CA TRP A 658 -8.74 -29.66 -1.22
C TRP A 658 -7.41 -28.94 -0.94
N PHE A 659 -7.50 -27.84 -0.22
CA PHE A 659 -6.33 -27.03 0.17
C PHE A 659 -6.50 -26.49 1.59
N LEU A 660 -5.38 -26.20 2.23
CA LEU A 660 -5.31 -25.63 3.57
C LEU A 660 -4.13 -24.64 3.61
N GLY A 661 -4.38 -23.41 4.07
CA GLY A 661 -3.38 -22.41 4.35
C GLY A 661 -3.47 -21.94 5.79
N VAL A 662 -2.32 -21.72 6.43
CA VAL A 662 -2.25 -21.14 7.77
C VAL A 662 -1.26 -19.99 7.77
N GLY A 663 -1.69 -18.84 8.28
CA GLY A 663 -0.86 -17.67 8.56
C GLY A 663 -0.85 -17.38 10.06
N ALA A 664 0.31 -17.17 10.66
CA ALA A 664 0.39 -16.82 12.07
C ALA A 664 1.46 -15.76 12.31
N THR A 665 1.19 -14.85 13.25
CA THR A 665 2.16 -13.87 13.73
C THR A 665 2.01 -13.66 15.24
N VAL A 666 3.16 -13.60 15.92
CA VAL A 666 3.29 -13.20 17.32
C VAL A 666 4.44 -12.23 17.39
N GLN A 667 4.21 -11.03 17.92
CA GLN A 667 5.23 -10.00 17.98
C GLN A 667 5.12 -9.18 19.26
N SER A 668 6.23 -8.59 19.67
CA SER A 668 6.32 -7.60 20.74
C SER A 668 7.23 -6.46 20.32
N GLY A 669 7.01 -5.28 20.86
CA GLY A 669 7.84 -4.13 20.59
C GLY A 669 7.84 -3.19 21.78
N LYS A 670 9.04 -2.71 22.15
CA LYS A 670 9.24 -1.88 23.34
C LYS A 670 10.23 -0.75 23.07
N ASN A 671 9.98 0.37 23.71
CA ASN A 671 11.00 1.38 23.92
C ASN A 671 12.07 0.81 24.87
N THR A 672 13.32 0.82 24.46
CA THR A 672 14.40 0.14 25.20
C THR A 672 14.84 0.88 26.48
N GLN A 673 14.55 2.19 26.61
CA GLN A 673 14.86 2.96 27.83
C GLN A 673 13.78 2.82 28.90
N THR A 674 12.51 2.92 28.48
CA THR A 674 11.38 2.90 29.42
C THR A 674 10.82 1.50 29.64
N ASN A 675 11.19 0.53 28.78
CA ASN A 675 10.62 -0.83 28.70
C ASN A 675 9.08 -0.86 28.51
N VAL A 676 8.51 0.24 28.03
CA VAL A 676 7.08 0.38 27.74
C VAL A 676 6.80 -0.15 26.32
N GLY A 677 5.66 -0.83 26.15
CA GLY A 677 5.20 -1.32 24.86
C GLY A 677 4.99 -0.19 23.86
N LEU A 678 5.24 -0.48 22.58
CA LEU A 678 4.94 0.45 21.47
C LEU A 678 3.47 0.31 21.06
N ALA A 679 2.76 1.42 20.98
CA ALA A 679 1.33 1.44 20.59
C ALA A 679 1.07 0.90 19.17
N THR A 680 2.07 0.93 18.29
CA THR A 680 1.98 0.44 16.91
C THR A 680 2.07 -1.08 16.76
N ILE A 681 2.42 -1.79 17.82
CA ILE A 681 2.52 -3.25 17.81
C ILE A 681 1.14 -3.87 17.71
N GLN A 682 0.97 -4.69 16.71
CA GLN A 682 -0.28 -5.37 16.43
C GLN A 682 -0.40 -6.65 17.27
N PRO A 683 -1.63 -7.04 17.66
CA PRO A 683 -1.85 -8.23 18.48
C PRO A 683 -1.50 -9.51 17.71
N ARG A 684 -1.32 -10.61 18.47
CA ARG A 684 -1.18 -11.95 17.87
C ARG A 684 -2.37 -12.25 16.97
N LYS A 685 -2.08 -12.75 15.76
CA LYS A 685 -3.07 -13.17 14.77
C LYS A 685 -2.74 -14.56 14.26
N VAL A 686 -3.77 -15.40 14.16
CA VAL A 686 -3.71 -16.68 13.46
C VAL A 686 -4.85 -16.71 12.46
N THR A 687 -4.56 -17.09 11.23
CA THR A 687 -5.56 -17.25 10.17
C THR A 687 -5.46 -18.64 9.56
N THR A 688 -6.59 -19.24 9.29
CA THR A 688 -6.68 -20.53 8.61
C THR A 688 -7.66 -20.40 7.46
N THR A 689 -7.23 -20.77 6.27
CA THR A 689 -8.09 -20.83 5.09
C THR A 689 -8.08 -22.26 4.55
N GLY A 690 -9.24 -22.88 4.50
CA GLY A 690 -9.40 -24.21 3.94
C GLY A 690 -10.49 -24.24 2.89
N GLY A 691 -10.36 -25.12 1.90
CA GLY A 691 -11.38 -25.23 0.87
C GLY A 691 -11.32 -26.52 0.07
N VAL A 692 -12.39 -26.75 -0.69
CA VAL A 692 -12.55 -27.88 -1.59
C VAL A 692 -12.83 -27.39 -3.01
N ARG A 693 -12.33 -28.14 -4.01
CA ARG A 693 -12.58 -27.91 -5.44
C ARG A 693 -13.33 -29.09 -5.99
N LEU A 694 -14.54 -28.85 -6.46
CA LEU A 694 -15.49 -29.84 -6.94
C LEU A 694 -15.80 -29.61 -8.43
N LEU A 695 -16.52 -30.56 -9.06
CA LEU A 695 -16.98 -30.44 -10.45
C LEU A 695 -15.82 -30.10 -11.41
N ASP A 696 -14.75 -30.88 -11.39
CA ASP A 696 -13.55 -30.65 -12.19
C ASP A 696 -12.95 -29.22 -11.96
N ARG A 697 -12.94 -28.80 -10.70
CA ARG A 697 -12.49 -27.45 -10.24
C ARG A 697 -13.36 -26.28 -10.69
N LYS A 698 -14.53 -26.54 -11.26
CA LYS A 698 -15.51 -25.48 -11.60
C LYS A 698 -16.18 -24.87 -10.36
N LEU A 699 -16.19 -25.57 -9.25
CA LEU A 699 -16.76 -25.11 -7.99
C LEU A 699 -15.70 -25.14 -6.90
N THR A 700 -15.39 -23.98 -6.35
CA THR A 700 -14.53 -23.84 -5.16
C THR A 700 -15.36 -23.34 -3.99
N ILE A 701 -15.31 -24.05 -2.88
CA ILE A 701 -15.92 -23.63 -1.61
C ILE A 701 -14.80 -23.52 -0.59
N SER A 702 -14.67 -22.37 0.07
CA SER A 702 -13.61 -22.12 1.07
C SER A 702 -14.14 -21.37 2.27
N ALA A 703 -13.56 -21.66 3.42
CA ALA A 703 -13.79 -20.93 4.67
C ALA A 703 -12.47 -20.34 5.15
N GLN A 704 -12.54 -19.14 5.72
CA GLN A 704 -11.43 -18.44 6.35
C GLN A 704 -11.81 -18.17 7.81
N TRP A 705 -10.95 -18.56 8.73
CA TRP A 705 -11.03 -18.20 10.14
C TRP A 705 -9.85 -17.35 10.52
N ALA A 706 -10.10 -16.21 11.18
CA ALA A 706 -9.09 -15.32 11.70
C ALA A 706 -9.31 -15.10 13.19
N SER A 707 -8.35 -15.50 14.01
CA SER A 707 -8.33 -15.28 15.46
C SER A 707 -7.33 -14.19 15.79
N VAL A 708 -7.80 -13.13 16.43
CA VAL A 708 -7.01 -11.97 16.84
C VAL A 708 -7.08 -11.85 18.37
N ALA A 709 -5.92 -11.85 19.02
CA ALA A 709 -5.83 -11.71 20.47
C ALA A 709 -6.05 -10.25 20.91
N ALA A 710 -6.31 -10.04 22.18
CA ALA A 710 -6.24 -8.71 22.78
C ALA A 710 -4.79 -8.19 22.79
N ASN A 711 -4.61 -6.89 22.61
CA ASN A 711 -3.34 -6.21 22.88
C ASN A 711 -3.46 -5.43 24.19
N THR A 712 -2.65 -5.82 25.18
CA THR A 712 -2.64 -5.24 26.52
C THR A 712 -1.28 -4.63 26.91
N ASP A 713 -0.23 -4.85 26.10
CA ASP A 713 1.11 -4.28 26.34
C ASP A 713 1.24 -2.93 25.63
N LEU A 714 0.62 -1.91 26.22
CA LEU A 714 0.48 -0.57 25.67
C LEU A 714 1.04 0.48 26.64
N PRO A 715 1.44 1.67 26.13
CA PRO A 715 1.80 2.79 26.99
C PRO A 715 0.65 3.22 27.91
N ALA A 716 0.98 3.85 29.03
CA ALA A 716 -0.03 4.40 29.94
C ALA A 716 -0.95 5.37 29.18
N GLY A 717 -2.25 5.28 29.45
CA GLY A 717 -3.25 6.11 28.79
C GLY A 717 -3.81 5.52 27.48
N TYR A 718 -3.33 4.36 27.03
CA TYR A 718 -3.91 3.65 25.89
C TYR A 718 -4.91 2.59 26.37
N VAL A 719 -5.97 2.35 25.60
CA VAL A 719 -7.00 1.37 25.93
C VAL A 719 -6.68 0.01 25.27
N PRO A 720 -6.64 -1.09 26.04
CA PRO A 720 -6.42 -2.42 25.49
C PRO A 720 -7.47 -2.81 24.45
N SER A 721 -7.06 -3.43 23.35
CA SER A 721 -8.00 -4.01 22.40
C SER A 721 -8.62 -5.30 22.95
N THR A 722 -9.79 -5.66 22.44
CA THR A 722 -10.44 -6.93 22.76
C THR A 722 -10.06 -8.00 21.74
N SER A 723 -10.03 -9.27 22.17
CA SER A 723 -9.89 -10.40 21.24
C SER A 723 -11.17 -10.62 20.45
N TYR A 724 -11.03 -11.15 19.23
CA TYR A 724 -12.15 -11.51 18.37
C TYR A 724 -11.80 -12.63 17.39
N ASP A 725 -12.81 -13.35 16.93
CA ASP A 725 -12.73 -14.38 15.90
C ASP A 725 -13.66 -14.02 14.75
N LEU A 726 -13.15 -14.03 13.52
CA LEU A 726 -13.93 -13.83 12.31
C LEU A 726 -13.95 -15.10 11.49
N VAL A 727 -15.11 -15.47 11.02
CA VAL A 727 -15.28 -16.60 10.09
C VAL A 727 -15.96 -16.06 8.83
N ASN A 728 -15.31 -16.29 7.69
CA ASN A 728 -15.80 -15.93 6.37
C ASN A 728 -15.99 -17.18 5.52
N LEU A 729 -16.99 -17.18 4.64
CA LEU A 729 -17.27 -18.25 3.68
C LEU A 729 -17.27 -17.68 2.25
N TYR A 730 -16.62 -18.39 1.32
CA TYR A 730 -16.55 -17.99 -0.07
C TYR A 730 -16.86 -19.16 -1.00
N VAL A 731 -17.60 -18.89 -2.06
CA VAL A 731 -17.94 -19.85 -3.11
C VAL A 731 -17.68 -19.20 -4.46
N ALA A 732 -16.87 -19.84 -5.30
CA ALA A 732 -16.70 -19.49 -6.71
C ALA A 732 -17.19 -20.63 -7.56
N TYR A 733 -18.12 -20.34 -8.49
CA TYR A 733 -18.65 -21.31 -9.44
C TYR A 733 -18.48 -20.82 -10.88
N GLN A 734 -17.81 -21.62 -11.69
CA GLN A 734 -17.52 -21.35 -13.09
C GLN A 734 -18.29 -22.35 -13.99
N PRO A 735 -19.58 -22.09 -14.27
CA PRO A 735 -20.40 -23.00 -15.08
C PRO A 735 -19.85 -23.18 -16.49
N THR A 736 -19.35 -22.12 -17.08
CA THR A 736 -18.65 -22.10 -18.37
C THR A 736 -17.28 -21.45 -18.20
N GLN A 737 -16.44 -21.50 -19.21
CA GLN A 737 -15.16 -20.79 -19.17
C GLN A 737 -15.34 -19.25 -19.10
N ASP A 738 -16.46 -18.74 -19.58
CA ASP A 738 -16.71 -17.30 -19.73
C ASP A 738 -17.47 -16.68 -18.56
N ILE A 739 -18.10 -17.48 -17.71
CA ILE A 739 -18.93 -16.99 -16.62
C ILE A 739 -18.37 -17.48 -15.28
N THR A 740 -18.11 -16.56 -14.37
CA THR A 740 -17.79 -16.86 -12.97
C THR A 740 -18.82 -16.22 -12.06
N LEU A 741 -19.40 -17.01 -11.18
CA LEU A 741 -20.32 -16.59 -10.13
C LEU A 741 -19.60 -16.69 -8.79
N ASN A 742 -19.59 -15.60 -8.02
CA ASN A 742 -18.98 -15.55 -6.71
C ASN A 742 -20.04 -15.25 -5.66
N PHE A 743 -20.04 -15.99 -4.56
CA PHE A 743 -20.86 -15.75 -3.38
C PHE A 743 -19.96 -15.72 -2.16
N GLY A 744 -20.31 -14.89 -1.20
CA GLY A 744 -19.54 -14.80 0.04
C GLY A 744 -20.39 -14.36 1.21
N VAL A 745 -19.93 -14.73 2.40
CA VAL A 745 -20.44 -14.23 3.67
C VAL A 745 -19.25 -13.84 4.52
N ASP A 746 -19.07 -12.55 4.75
CA ASP A 746 -18.08 -12.07 5.70
C ASP A 746 -18.70 -12.00 7.10
N ASN A 747 -17.89 -12.34 8.12
CA ASN A 747 -18.30 -12.33 9.53
C ASN A 747 -19.62 -13.12 9.73
N ILE A 748 -19.65 -14.40 9.31
CA ILE A 748 -20.85 -15.24 9.34
C ILE A 748 -21.44 -15.41 10.75
N LEU A 749 -20.59 -15.27 11.79
CA LEU A 749 -20.99 -15.34 13.19
C LEU A 749 -21.57 -14.02 13.71
N ASN A 750 -21.63 -12.99 12.87
CA ASN A 750 -22.06 -11.63 13.22
C ASN A 750 -21.36 -11.08 14.47
N GLN A 751 -20.08 -11.41 14.63
CA GLN A 751 -19.27 -10.99 15.75
C GLN A 751 -19.15 -9.47 15.80
N TYR A 752 -19.42 -8.85 16.95
CA TYR A 752 -19.02 -7.48 17.20
C TYR A 752 -17.51 -7.45 17.47
N TYR A 753 -16.77 -6.64 16.72
CA TYR A 753 -15.32 -6.54 16.87
C TYR A 753 -14.84 -5.13 16.53
N ARG A 754 -13.69 -4.77 17.07
CA ARG A 754 -12.95 -3.55 16.68
C ARG A 754 -11.62 -3.97 16.10
N PRO A 755 -11.36 -3.70 14.81
CA PRO A 755 -10.02 -3.88 14.25
C PRO A 755 -9.04 -3.05 15.07
N TYR A 756 -7.88 -3.64 15.38
CA TYR A 756 -6.85 -2.86 16.06
C TYR A 756 -6.30 -1.85 15.08
N ALA A 757 -6.59 -0.57 15.30
CA ALA A 757 -5.87 0.54 14.73
C ALA A 757 -4.92 1.07 15.81
N ILE A 758 -4.00 1.97 15.48
CA ILE A 758 -3.16 2.60 16.51
C ILE A 758 -4.09 3.27 17.51
N PRO A 759 -4.05 2.90 18.78
CA PRO A 759 -4.83 3.59 19.80
C PRO A 759 -4.38 5.04 19.84
N GLY A 760 -5.32 5.97 19.82
CA GLY A 760 -5.02 7.37 20.08
C GLY A 760 -4.41 7.49 21.47
N SER A 761 -3.35 8.28 21.63
CA SER A 761 -2.90 8.62 22.98
C SER A 761 -3.97 9.47 23.66
N THR A 762 -4.25 9.20 24.92
CA THR A 762 -5.13 10.00 25.76
C THR A 762 -4.43 11.30 26.20
N SER A 763 -3.70 11.95 25.31
CA SER A 763 -3.00 13.20 25.62
C SER A 763 -3.94 14.30 26.15
N ASP A 764 -5.26 14.09 26.03
CA ASP A 764 -6.29 14.93 26.62
C ASP A 764 -6.83 14.42 27.98
N GLY A 765 -6.23 13.38 28.56
CA GLY A 765 -6.54 12.88 29.90
C GLY A 765 -7.84 12.08 30.03
N THR A 766 -8.49 11.71 28.93
CA THR A 766 -9.70 10.89 28.98
C THR A 766 -9.45 9.49 28.42
N THR A 767 -9.66 8.46 29.24
CA THR A 767 -9.56 7.03 28.88
C THR A 767 -10.56 6.56 27.81
N GLN A 768 -11.28 7.48 27.18
CA GLN A 768 -12.39 7.21 26.28
C GLN A 768 -12.05 7.45 24.81
N ASN A 769 -10.87 7.99 24.50
CA ASN A 769 -10.53 8.42 23.16
C ASN A 769 -10.26 7.30 22.15
N ASP A 770 -9.97 6.10 22.60
CA ASP A 770 -9.74 4.99 21.67
C ASP A 770 -10.99 4.51 20.97
N ALA A 771 -12.12 4.56 21.67
CA ALA A 771 -13.40 4.39 20.99
C ALA A 771 -13.60 5.45 19.90
N LEU A 772 -12.85 6.56 19.95
CA LEU A 772 -12.99 7.67 19.01
C LEU A 772 -12.29 7.42 17.68
N TRP A 773 -11.24 6.62 17.65
CA TRP A 773 -10.40 6.49 16.46
C TRP A 773 -10.54 5.17 15.74
N THR A 774 -11.17 4.16 16.37
CA THR A 774 -11.38 2.85 15.78
C THR A 774 -12.87 2.56 15.66
N ALA A 775 -13.42 2.63 14.45
CA ALA A 775 -14.78 2.18 14.21
C ALA A 775 -14.89 0.68 14.46
N PRO A 776 -16.01 0.18 15.03
CA PRO A 776 -16.32 -1.23 14.97
C PRO A 776 -16.29 -1.73 13.54
N GLY A 777 -15.84 -2.95 13.34
CA GLY A 777 -15.90 -3.58 12.02
C GLY A 777 -17.33 -3.93 11.62
N PRO A 778 -17.59 -4.15 10.32
CA PRO A 778 -18.92 -4.51 9.84
C PRO A 778 -19.38 -5.84 10.44
N GLY A 779 -20.67 -5.93 10.79
CA GLY A 779 -21.35 -7.18 11.12
C GLY A 779 -21.40 -8.12 9.91
N ILE A 780 -22.32 -9.05 9.90
CA ILE A 780 -22.48 -10.00 8.80
C ILE A 780 -22.74 -9.28 7.46
N VAL A 781 -22.04 -9.70 6.40
CA VAL A 781 -22.21 -9.17 5.03
C VAL A 781 -22.38 -10.32 4.07
N TYR A 782 -23.57 -10.46 3.47
CA TYR A 782 -23.80 -11.35 2.34
C TYR A 782 -23.40 -10.64 1.05
N LYS A 783 -22.66 -11.30 0.17
CA LYS A 783 -22.23 -10.74 -1.10
C LYS A 783 -22.38 -11.74 -2.24
N GLY A 784 -22.67 -11.21 -3.41
CA GLY A 784 -22.78 -11.97 -4.64
C GLY A 784 -22.24 -11.16 -5.81
N GLY A 785 -21.62 -11.84 -6.75
CA GLY A 785 -21.04 -11.20 -7.92
C GLY A 785 -21.05 -12.13 -9.12
N ILE A 786 -21.00 -11.50 -10.29
CA ILE A 786 -20.87 -12.15 -11.58
C ILE A 786 -19.74 -11.50 -12.35
N LYS A 787 -18.94 -12.31 -13.02
CA LYS A 787 -17.95 -11.88 -14.01
C LYS A 787 -18.23 -12.62 -15.31
N VAL A 788 -18.28 -11.87 -16.40
CA VAL A 788 -18.47 -12.39 -17.76
C VAL A 788 -17.29 -11.98 -18.61
N HIS A 789 -16.70 -12.94 -19.29
CA HIS A 789 -15.61 -12.73 -20.23
C HIS A 789 -16.10 -12.84 -21.67
N PHE A 790 -15.63 -11.94 -22.50
CA PHE A 790 -15.77 -11.95 -23.95
C PHE A 790 -14.38 -11.85 -24.57
N GLY A 791 -14.04 -12.73 -25.52
CA GLY A 791 -12.73 -12.70 -26.17
C GLY A 791 -12.71 -13.50 -27.46
N GLY A 792 -11.64 -13.32 -28.21
CA GLY A 792 -11.43 -14.00 -29.48
C GLY A 792 -10.01 -13.85 -30.03
N ALA A 793 -9.72 -14.73 -31.06
CA ALA A 793 -8.45 -14.77 -31.73
C ALA A 793 -8.24 -13.61 -32.69
#